data_6da4d5bbc9863725fd54fda86b8b99ce
#
_entry.id   6da4d5bbc9863725fd54fda86b8b99ce
#
_cell.length_a   1.000
_cell.length_b   1.000
_cell.length_c   1.000
_cell.angle_alpha   90.00
_cell.angle_beta   90.00
_cell.angle_gamma   90.00
#
_symmetry.space_group_name_H-M   'P 1'
#
loop_
_entity.id
_entity.type
_entity.pdbx_description
1 polymer ?
#
loop_
_entity_poly.entity_id
_entity_poly.type
_entity_poly.pdbx_seq_one_letter_code
_entity_poly.pdbx_strand_id
1 'polypeptide(L)'
;MKLLPLAALCCAAASAQTFHGAADLDAAINQAVREDQIPGAVVLVGHKGQVVYRKAYGYRALVPAKEPMTTDTIFDIASLTKIVATTSGVMKLFEQGRIRIDDRVTTYLPEFQGGQSPITIRDLMTHFSGLRPDLDLDPPWTGYETGIRRALADKPADPPETKFVYSDINFILMGEIVHRLGGLPENEYVRKVLFDPLGMKETGYLPSAALKPRIAPTEILKDGTLLRGVVDDPTTRYMGGVAGQAGVFSTADDLGKFCQMILDGGRGLFSPATVQKFTEPATPAPQPILRGLGWDIQSPYSGPRGDLFPLTSFGHTGYTGTSIWIDPSSQTYLVLLTNSVHPQIRKPITPLRAKIATIVAASAGYEPPATAEPLLETNTGLDVLEQDRFQPLQGKHIGLITNQTGVDKQGRRNVDVMREAGVAVAALFSPEHGIAGAEDRPNIDNAVDPATGIKIWSLYGKTLRPTPEMLSGLDALVFDIQDIGVRFYTYESTLLYAMEEAAKAKLPFYVLDRPNPITGLHVEGPMLDADKLSFTGSYPLPVRHGMTIGELAKLFNGEKNLNLDLHVVELTGWKREEWFDATRLPWIDPSPNIRNLNEALLYPGLALLEYSANYSVGRGTDAPFEQIGADWIRGRDLAEWLSERGIPGVRFYPLRFTPASSSFSGKTIEGVRFVVTNRDILSPSQLGLDLAAGLRALYPGKIVWETNRSLIGNSGVMRALASGADPEKPAQTGLEEFMRLRQKYLIYQ
;
A
#
# COMPACT_ATOMS: atom_id res chain seq x y z
N MET A 1 -51.30 -41.42 -21.29
CA MET A 1 -50.71 -40.15 -21.71
C MET A 1 -50.11 -39.51 -20.47
N LYS A 2 -48.80 -39.67 -20.29
CA LYS A 2 -48.05 -39.05 -19.17
C LYS A 2 -47.26 -37.86 -19.76
N LEU A 3 -47.56 -36.66 -19.29
CA LEU A 3 -46.83 -35.45 -19.60
C LEU A 3 -45.55 -35.39 -18.77
N LEU A 4 -44.36 -35.33 -19.42
CA LEU A 4 -43.08 -34.97 -18.78
C LEU A 4 -42.98 -33.45 -18.74
N PRO A 5 -42.45 -32.86 -17.66
CA PRO A 5 -42.11 -31.45 -17.64
C PRO A 5 -40.75 -31.19 -18.31
N LEU A 6 -40.76 -30.24 -19.25
CA LEU A 6 -39.56 -29.71 -19.90
C LEU A 6 -38.81 -28.84 -18.87
N ALA A 7 -37.64 -29.28 -18.44
CA ALA A 7 -36.74 -28.43 -17.65
C ALA A 7 -36.02 -27.45 -18.56
N ALA A 8 -36.35 -26.16 -18.45
CA ALA A 8 -35.63 -25.10 -19.11
C ALA A 8 -34.26 -24.92 -18.46
N LEU A 9 -33.21 -25.25 -19.21
CA LEU A 9 -31.84 -24.97 -18.85
C LEU A 9 -31.57 -23.46 -19.09
N CYS A 10 -31.62 -22.67 -18.02
CA CYS A 10 -31.12 -21.28 -18.08
C CYS A 10 -29.56 -21.34 -18.12
N CYS A 11 -29.01 -21.23 -19.34
CA CYS A 11 -27.63 -20.83 -19.52
C CYS A 11 -27.49 -19.38 -19.09
N ALA A 12 -27.00 -19.14 -17.87
CA ALA A 12 -26.48 -17.85 -17.49
C ALA A 12 -25.25 -17.58 -18.36
N ALA A 13 -25.37 -16.73 -19.37
CA ALA A 13 -24.24 -16.15 -20.07
C ALA A 13 -23.48 -15.30 -19.06
N ALA A 14 -22.33 -15.81 -18.58
CA ALA A 14 -21.39 -14.99 -17.84
C ALA A 14 -20.96 -13.85 -18.80
N SER A 15 -21.37 -12.63 -18.50
CA SER A 15 -20.87 -11.44 -19.18
C SER A 15 -19.36 -11.41 -18.96
N ALA A 16 -18.59 -11.58 -20.04
CA ALA A 16 -17.14 -11.41 -19.98
C ALA A 16 -16.88 -9.98 -19.47
N GLN A 17 -16.30 -9.89 -18.29
CA GLN A 17 -15.91 -8.62 -17.71
C GLN A 17 -14.86 -8.00 -18.65
N THR A 18 -15.20 -6.91 -19.34
CA THR A 18 -14.29 -6.25 -20.28
C THR A 18 -13.18 -5.58 -19.45
N PHE A 19 -11.93 -6.04 -19.62
CA PHE A 19 -10.77 -5.42 -18.98
C PHE A 19 -10.61 -3.98 -19.49
N HIS A 20 -10.80 -3.00 -18.62
CA HIS A 20 -10.84 -1.58 -18.97
C HIS A 20 -9.57 -1.07 -19.65
N GLY A 21 -8.38 -1.55 -19.24
CA GLY A 21 -7.09 -1.17 -19.81
C GLY A 21 -6.68 -1.88 -21.10
N ALA A 22 -7.58 -2.67 -21.74
CA ALA A 22 -7.23 -3.47 -22.90
C ALA A 22 -6.66 -2.63 -24.06
N ALA A 23 -7.29 -1.51 -24.38
CA ALA A 23 -6.83 -0.62 -25.46
C ALA A 23 -5.47 0.03 -25.17
N ASP A 24 -5.23 0.43 -23.93
CA ASP A 24 -3.98 1.05 -23.51
C ASP A 24 -2.83 0.02 -23.48
N LEU A 25 -3.10 -1.22 -23.04
CA LEU A 25 -2.13 -2.32 -23.17
C LEU A 25 -1.81 -2.61 -24.62
N ASP A 26 -2.82 -2.70 -25.49
CA ASP A 26 -2.63 -2.88 -26.93
C ASP A 26 -1.76 -1.78 -27.52
N ALA A 27 -2.03 -0.54 -27.19
CA ALA A 27 -1.25 0.61 -27.68
C ALA A 27 0.20 0.56 -27.21
N ALA A 28 0.41 0.33 -25.91
CA ALA A 28 1.76 0.32 -25.30
C ALA A 28 2.64 -0.81 -25.87
N ILE A 29 2.10 -2.03 -25.97
CA ILE A 29 2.87 -3.20 -26.41
C ILE A 29 3.13 -3.15 -27.93
N ASN A 30 2.12 -2.78 -28.71
CA ASN A 30 2.29 -2.60 -30.17
C ASN A 30 3.31 -1.47 -30.48
N GLN A 31 3.33 -0.41 -29.68
CA GLN A 31 4.37 0.63 -29.79
C GLN A 31 5.76 0.03 -29.54
N ALA A 32 5.93 -0.73 -28.44
CA ALA A 32 7.22 -1.35 -28.12
C ALA A 32 7.71 -2.32 -29.21
N VAL A 33 6.80 -3.06 -29.84
CA VAL A 33 7.14 -3.93 -30.99
C VAL A 33 7.55 -3.10 -32.22
N ARG A 34 6.82 -2.01 -32.54
CA ARG A 34 7.17 -1.14 -33.67
C ARG A 34 8.52 -0.44 -33.49
N GLU A 35 8.86 -0.08 -32.26
CA GLU A 35 10.11 0.60 -31.89
C GLU A 35 11.28 -0.37 -31.64
N ASP A 36 11.09 -1.66 -31.94
CA ASP A 36 12.07 -2.74 -31.73
C ASP A 36 12.59 -2.83 -30.27
N GLN A 37 11.76 -2.45 -29.29
CA GLN A 37 12.09 -2.65 -27.88
C GLN A 37 11.98 -4.15 -27.52
N ILE A 38 11.00 -4.84 -28.10
CA ILE A 38 10.75 -6.28 -27.95
C ILE A 38 10.35 -6.90 -29.29
N PRO A 39 10.68 -8.17 -29.57
CA PRO A 39 10.20 -8.85 -30.77
C PRO A 39 8.69 -9.11 -30.75
N GLY A 40 8.17 -9.43 -29.59
CA GLY A 40 6.78 -9.70 -29.30
C GLY A 40 6.59 -10.04 -27.84
N ALA A 41 5.35 -10.24 -27.43
CA ALA A 41 5.00 -10.57 -26.04
C ALA A 41 3.73 -11.41 -25.93
N VAL A 42 3.58 -12.12 -24.82
CA VAL A 42 2.31 -12.63 -24.32
C VAL A 42 2.02 -11.96 -22.98
N VAL A 43 0.83 -11.37 -22.86
CA VAL A 43 0.35 -10.74 -21.63
C VAL A 43 -0.85 -11.48 -21.12
N LEU A 44 -0.85 -11.78 -19.82
CA LEU A 44 -1.98 -12.34 -19.11
C LEU A 44 -2.21 -11.57 -17.82
N VAL A 45 -3.45 -11.15 -17.60
CA VAL A 45 -3.88 -10.47 -16.37
C VAL A 45 -4.99 -11.29 -15.72
N GLY A 46 -4.79 -11.62 -14.46
CA GLY A 46 -5.84 -12.19 -13.61
C GLY A 46 -6.32 -11.16 -12.59
N HIS A 47 -7.62 -11.17 -12.32
CA HIS A 47 -8.25 -10.30 -11.34
C HIS A 47 -9.43 -11.00 -10.69
N LYS A 48 -9.48 -10.98 -9.35
CA LYS A 48 -10.57 -11.61 -8.56
C LYS A 48 -10.88 -13.07 -9.00
N GLY A 49 -9.84 -13.86 -9.20
CA GLY A 49 -9.95 -15.29 -9.54
C GLY A 49 -10.23 -15.59 -11.02
N GLN A 50 -10.29 -14.59 -11.90
CA GLN A 50 -10.56 -14.76 -13.32
C GLN A 50 -9.42 -14.20 -14.18
N VAL A 51 -9.18 -14.81 -15.33
CA VAL A 51 -8.31 -14.24 -16.37
C VAL A 51 -9.13 -13.20 -17.13
N VAL A 52 -8.82 -11.91 -16.90
CA VAL A 52 -9.54 -10.77 -17.51
C VAL A 52 -8.89 -10.27 -18.79
N TYR A 53 -7.63 -10.63 -19.03
CA TYR A 53 -6.91 -10.28 -20.24
C TYR A 53 -5.89 -11.36 -20.63
N ARG A 54 -5.85 -11.75 -21.92
CA ARG A 54 -4.91 -12.72 -22.45
C ARG A 54 -4.67 -12.47 -23.93
N LYS A 55 -3.47 -12.02 -24.32
CA LYS A 55 -3.18 -11.65 -25.71
C LYS A 55 -1.72 -11.83 -26.08
N ALA A 56 -1.47 -12.17 -27.35
CA ALA A 56 -0.15 -12.25 -27.96
C ALA A 56 0.07 -11.11 -28.95
N TYR A 57 1.32 -10.65 -29.06
CA TYR A 57 1.72 -9.52 -29.89
C TYR A 57 3.03 -9.80 -30.63
N GLY A 58 3.18 -9.29 -31.84
CA GLY A 58 4.43 -9.37 -32.59
C GLY A 58 4.86 -10.79 -32.94
N TYR A 59 6.12 -11.08 -32.76
CA TYR A 59 6.75 -12.31 -33.23
C TYR A 59 7.46 -13.04 -32.09
N ARG A 60 7.35 -14.38 -32.03
CA ARG A 60 8.16 -15.19 -31.11
C ARG A 60 9.58 -15.42 -31.60
N ALA A 61 9.79 -15.40 -32.95
CA ALA A 61 11.10 -15.45 -33.56
C ALA A 61 11.19 -14.42 -34.70
N LEU A 62 12.37 -13.80 -34.83
CA LEU A 62 12.70 -12.88 -35.92
C LEU A 62 13.63 -13.57 -36.93
N VAL A 63 14.44 -14.52 -36.49
CA VAL A 63 15.40 -15.27 -37.27
C VAL A 63 15.29 -16.75 -36.95
N PRO A 64 15.58 -17.65 -37.92
CA PRO A 64 15.93 -17.37 -39.31
C PRO A 64 14.79 -16.84 -40.17
N ALA A 65 13.54 -16.98 -39.66
CA ALA A 65 12.33 -16.43 -40.27
C ALA A 65 11.42 -15.82 -39.19
N LYS A 66 10.58 -14.86 -39.58
CA LYS A 66 9.58 -14.30 -38.66
C LYS A 66 8.49 -15.34 -38.39
N GLU A 67 8.33 -15.67 -37.10
CA GLU A 67 7.26 -16.54 -36.61
C GLU A 67 6.30 -15.73 -35.72
N PRO A 68 4.99 -15.71 -36.01
CA PRO A 68 4.03 -14.99 -35.15
C PRO A 68 4.05 -15.47 -33.71
N MET A 69 3.88 -14.55 -32.77
CA MET A 69 3.65 -14.88 -31.36
C MET A 69 2.25 -15.48 -31.19
N THR A 70 2.13 -16.51 -30.37
CA THR A 70 0.86 -17.14 -30.01
C THR A 70 0.72 -17.19 -28.49
N THR A 71 -0.51 -17.22 -27.98
CA THR A 71 -0.76 -17.22 -26.52
C THR A 71 -0.22 -18.48 -25.82
N ASP A 72 0.00 -19.57 -26.57
CA ASP A 72 0.58 -20.84 -26.12
C ASP A 72 2.09 -20.90 -26.34
N THR A 73 2.74 -19.81 -26.68
CA THR A 73 4.20 -19.73 -26.81
C THR A 73 4.87 -20.04 -25.47
N ILE A 74 5.88 -20.88 -25.51
CA ILE A 74 6.69 -21.27 -24.35
C ILE A 74 7.93 -20.40 -24.30
N PHE A 75 8.25 -19.87 -23.12
CA PHE A 75 9.39 -18.98 -22.90
C PHE A 75 10.38 -19.59 -21.91
N ASP A 76 11.66 -19.37 -22.14
CA ASP A 76 12.65 -19.44 -21.07
C ASP A 76 12.35 -18.32 -20.09
N ILE A 77 11.94 -18.68 -18.88
CA ILE A 77 11.53 -17.69 -17.88
C ILE A 77 12.67 -17.16 -17.01
N ALA A 78 13.92 -17.60 -17.32
CA ALA A 78 15.13 -17.14 -16.64
C ALA A 78 14.98 -17.13 -15.10
N SER A 79 15.29 -16.01 -14.45
CA SER A 79 15.24 -15.87 -12.98
C SER A 79 13.86 -16.00 -12.35
N LEU A 80 12.76 -16.04 -13.11
CA LEU A 80 11.46 -16.46 -12.53
C LEU A 80 11.52 -17.90 -12.01
N THR A 81 12.49 -18.71 -12.48
CA THR A 81 12.81 -20.04 -11.92
C THR A 81 12.96 -19.99 -10.41
N LYS A 82 13.59 -18.93 -9.87
CA LYS A 82 13.82 -18.76 -8.44
C LYS A 82 12.52 -18.81 -7.63
N ILE A 83 11.46 -18.14 -8.12
CA ILE A 83 10.18 -18.11 -7.41
C ILE A 83 9.26 -19.27 -7.79
N VAL A 84 9.23 -19.63 -9.07
CA VAL A 84 8.30 -20.66 -9.58
C VAL A 84 8.73 -22.07 -9.20
N ALA A 85 10.03 -22.35 -9.20
CA ALA A 85 10.57 -23.68 -8.89
C ALA A 85 11.21 -23.71 -7.50
N THR A 86 12.35 -23.08 -7.32
CA THR A 86 13.20 -23.24 -6.14
C THR A 86 12.51 -22.80 -4.85
N THR A 87 11.96 -21.60 -4.82
CA THR A 87 11.21 -21.10 -3.64
C THR A 87 10.01 -22.01 -3.34
N SER A 88 9.27 -22.47 -4.35
CA SER A 88 8.16 -23.42 -4.13
C SER A 88 8.62 -24.76 -3.58
N GLY A 89 9.77 -25.26 -4.03
CA GLY A 89 10.41 -26.43 -3.44
C GLY A 89 10.76 -26.23 -1.97
N VAL A 90 11.33 -25.08 -1.63
CA VAL A 90 11.65 -24.70 -0.25
C VAL A 90 10.39 -24.56 0.60
N MET A 91 9.34 -23.91 0.09
CA MET A 91 8.04 -23.80 0.78
C MET A 91 7.52 -25.21 1.18
N LYS A 92 7.62 -26.18 0.28
CA LYS A 92 7.16 -27.55 0.57
C LYS A 92 8.00 -28.23 1.65
N LEU A 93 9.31 -28.08 1.59
CA LEU A 93 10.22 -28.61 2.61
C LEU A 93 10.03 -27.91 3.95
N PHE A 94 9.73 -26.61 3.95
CA PHE A 94 9.42 -25.82 5.15
C PHE A 94 8.16 -26.33 5.84
N GLU A 95 7.06 -26.56 5.11
CA GLU A 95 5.84 -27.15 5.67
C GLU A 95 6.03 -28.55 6.24
N GLN A 96 6.99 -29.31 5.71
CA GLN A 96 7.36 -30.62 6.19
C GLN A 96 8.30 -30.58 7.41
N GLY A 97 8.67 -29.39 7.88
CA GLY A 97 9.64 -29.20 8.97
C GLY A 97 11.06 -29.65 8.64
N ARG A 98 11.40 -29.81 7.35
CA ARG A 98 12.69 -30.32 6.88
C ARG A 98 13.72 -29.23 6.65
N ILE A 99 13.30 -27.97 6.56
CA ILE A 99 14.16 -26.79 6.47
C ILE A 99 13.59 -25.68 7.37
N ARG A 100 14.47 -24.92 8.02
CA ARG A 100 14.15 -23.72 8.79
C ARG A 100 14.85 -22.53 8.16
N ILE A 101 14.16 -21.40 8.11
CA ILE A 101 14.65 -20.20 7.40
C ILE A 101 15.85 -19.55 8.10
N ASP A 102 15.92 -19.65 9.42
CA ASP A 102 16.99 -19.07 10.22
C ASP A 102 18.13 -20.05 10.50
N ASP A 103 18.07 -21.27 9.99
CA ASP A 103 19.18 -22.22 10.10
C ASP A 103 20.34 -21.83 9.19
N ARG A 104 21.55 -22.18 9.61
CA ARG A 104 22.77 -21.97 8.82
C ARG A 104 22.73 -22.84 7.57
N VAL A 105 23.25 -22.34 6.46
CA VAL A 105 23.41 -23.10 5.21
C VAL A 105 24.18 -24.39 5.45
N THR A 106 25.21 -24.37 6.32
CA THR A 106 26.02 -25.53 6.69
C THR A 106 25.26 -26.64 7.42
N THR A 107 24.06 -26.36 7.94
CA THR A 107 23.17 -27.40 8.48
C THR A 107 22.71 -28.37 7.38
N TYR A 108 22.53 -27.89 6.17
CA TYR A 108 22.03 -28.66 5.02
C TYR A 108 23.12 -28.97 3.98
N LEU A 109 24.14 -28.11 3.92
CA LEU A 109 25.31 -28.24 3.05
C LEU A 109 26.58 -28.14 3.91
N PRO A 110 26.98 -29.24 4.64
CA PRO A 110 28.12 -29.19 5.57
C PRO A 110 29.45 -28.82 4.91
N GLU A 111 29.60 -29.08 3.61
CA GLU A 111 30.79 -28.75 2.81
C GLU A 111 30.85 -27.30 2.35
N PHE A 112 29.81 -26.49 2.58
CA PHE A 112 29.78 -25.08 2.18
C PHE A 112 30.84 -24.27 2.92
N GLN A 113 31.73 -23.64 2.15
CA GLN A 113 32.88 -22.90 2.67
C GLN A 113 32.60 -21.43 2.93
N GLY A 114 31.37 -20.98 3.03
CA GLY A 114 30.87 -19.60 3.09
C GLY A 114 31.48 -18.68 4.15
N GLY A 115 32.68 -18.92 4.60
CA GLY A 115 33.42 -18.06 5.51
C GLY A 115 33.17 -18.33 7.01
N GLN A 116 33.69 -17.45 7.86
CA GLN A 116 33.58 -17.57 9.33
C GLN A 116 32.23 -17.06 9.84
N SER A 117 31.55 -16.18 9.08
CA SER A 117 30.25 -15.63 9.43
C SER A 117 29.13 -16.59 9.05
N PRO A 118 28.15 -16.83 9.92
CA PRO A 118 27.06 -17.75 9.63
C PRO A 118 26.12 -17.14 8.58
N ILE A 119 26.08 -17.71 7.39
CA ILE A 119 25.07 -17.43 6.37
C ILE A 119 23.87 -18.33 6.64
N THR A 120 22.67 -17.76 6.68
CA THR A 120 21.41 -18.46 6.88
C THR A 120 20.68 -18.72 5.57
N ILE A 121 19.67 -19.59 5.61
CA ILE A 121 18.74 -19.78 4.48
C ILE A 121 18.04 -18.45 4.12
N ARG A 122 17.68 -17.64 5.11
CA ARG A 122 17.14 -16.29 4.92
C ARG A 122 18.08 -15.44 4.08
N ASP A 123 19.37 -15.41 4.40
CA ASP A 123 20.35 -14.58 3.69
C ASP A 123 20.49 -14.98 2.22
N LEU A 124 20.44 -16.29 1.93
CA LEU A 124 20.43 -16.77 0.55
C LEU A 124 19.17 -16.31 -0.18
N MET A 125 17.98 -16.53 0.40
CA MET A 125 16.70 -16.24 -0.23
C MET A 125 16.39 -14.75 -0.37
N THR A 126 17.02 -13.89 0.43
CA THR A 126 16.85 -12.42 0.37
C THR A 126 17.99 -11.71 -0.34
N HIS A 127 19.03 -12.43 -0.78
CA HIS A 127 20.25 -11.90 -1.41
C HIS A 127 21.10 -11.01 -0.49
N PHE A 128 21.16 -11.37 0.80
CA PHE A 128 21.99 -10.73 1.82
C PHE A 128 23.11 -11.64 2.34
N SER A 129 23.43 -12.68 1.61
CA SER A 129 24.52 -13.62 1.98
C SER A 129 25.94 -13.05 1.87
N GLY A 130 26.10 -11.95 1.13
CA GLY A 130 27.41 -11.41 0.77
C GLY A 130 28.13 -12.17 -0.34
N LEU A 131 27.52 -13.24 -0.91
CA LEU A 131 28.08 -13.98 -2.04
C LEU A 131 28.03 -13.12 -3.30
N ARG A 132 29.03 -13.30 -4.17
CA ARG A 132 29.13 -12.59 -5.45
C ARG A 132 27.98 -12.97 -6.42
N PRO A 133 27.75 -12.18 -7.50
CA PRO A 133 26.60 -12.36 -8.36
C PRO A 133 26.48 -13.74 -9.02
N ASP A 134 27.59 -14.32 -9.53
CA ASP A 134 27.56 -15.58 -10.25
C ASP A 134 28.91 -16.30 -10.21
N LEU A 135 28.93 -17.56 -10.67
CA LEU A 135 30.14 -18.39 -10.81
C LEU A 135 30.99 -17.93 -11.99
N ASP A 136 32.32 -18.09 -11.88
CA ASP A 136 33.24 -17.87 -12.99
C ASP A 136 33.08 -18.96 -14.03
N LEU A 137 32.94 -18.56 -15.28
CA LEU A 137 32.84 -19.47 -16.43
C LEU A 137 34.19 -19.73 -17.12
N ASP A 138 35.23 -19.03 -16.69
CA ASP A 138 36.59 -19.19 -17.19
C ASP A 138 37.52 -19.68 -16.04
N PRO A 139 38.31 -20.76 -16.21
CA PRO A 139 38.31 -21.65 -17.38
C PRO A 139 36.99 -22.43 -17.57
N PRO A 140 36.63 -22.80 -18.80
CA PRO A 140 35.38 -23.52 -19.09
C PRO A 140 35.27 -24.82 -18.28
N TRP A 141 34.03 -25.09 -17.85
CA TRP A 141 33.67 -26.31 -17.09
C TRP A 141 32.30 -26.82 -17.52
N THR A 142 31.93 -28.02 -17.15
CA THR A 142 30.61 -28.59 -17.41
C THR A 142 30.18 -29.54 -16.29
N GLY A 143 28.86 -29.78 -16.22
CA GLY A 143 28.23 -30.73 -15.32
C GLY A 143 27.74 -30.14 -14.02
N TYR A 144 26.59 -30.64 -13.58
CA TYR A 144 25.91 -30.22 -12.35
C TYR A 144 26.82 -30.27 -11.13
N GLU A 145 27.47 -31.41 -10.90
CA GLU A 145 28.38 -31.63 -9.77
C GLU A 145 29.53 -30.61 -9.72
N THR A 146 30.02 -30.19 -10.90
CA THR A 146 31.09 -29.20 -10.97
C THR A 146 30.58 -27.81 -10.59
N GLY A 147 29.37 -27.44 -11.06
CA GLY A 147 28.73 -26.19 -10.66
C GLY A 147 28.48 -26.14 -9.15
N ILE A 148 27.92 -27.20 -8.58
CA ILE A 148 27.68 -27.30 -7.13
C ILE A 148 28.97 -27.18 -6.33
N ARG A 149 30.05 -27.91 -6.71
CA ARG A 149 31.36 -27.78 -6.01
C ARG A 149 31.91 -26.37 -6.06
N ARG A 150 31.74 -25.64 -7.17
CA ARG A 150 32.15 -24.24 -7.28
C ARG A 150 31.31 -23.33 -6.37
N ALA A 151 29.99 -23.51 -6.34
CA ALA A 151 29.10 -22.76 -5.46
C ALA A 151 29.41 -23.03 -3.97
N LEU A 152 29.66 -24.29 -3.60
CA LEU A 152 30.03 -24.70 -2.24
C LEU A 152 31.39 -24.12 -1.79
N ALA A 153 32.31 -23.91 -2.72
CA ALA A 153 33.64 -23.36 -2.46
C ALA A 153 33.65 -21.80 -2.43
N ASP A 154 32.55 -21.15 -2.86
CA ASP A 154 32.49 -19.70 -2.93
C ASP A 154 32.45 -19.08 -1.53
N LYS A 155 33.02 -17.86 -1.40
CA LYS A 155 33.11 -17.15 -0.14
C LYS A 155 32.48 -15.76 -0.27
N PRO A 156 31.77 -15.29 0.76
CA PRO A 156 31.19 -13.96 0.73
C PRO A 156 32.27 -12.89 0.60
N ALA A 157 32.03 -11.91 -0.29
CA ALA A 157 32.87 -10.73 -0.45
C ALA A 157 32.55 -9.67 0.63
N ASP A 158 31.30 -9.62 1.08
CA ASP A 158 30.82 -8.75 2.14
C ASP A 158 30.28 -9.64 3.31
N PRO A 159 30.28 -9.16 4.56
CA PRO A 159 29.64 -9.89 5.66
C PRO A 159 28.14 -10.12 5.36
N PRO A 160 27.55 -11.26 5.77
CA PRO A 160 26.13 -11.49 5.66
C PRO A 160 25.32 -10.38 6.33
N GLU A 161 24.10 -10.13 5.87
CA GLU A 161 23.15 -9.14 6.38
C GLU A 161 23.56 -7.66 6.19
N THR A 162 24.75 -7.37 5.62
CA THR A 162 25.26 -5.99 5.51
C THR A 162 24.94 -5.32 4.20
N LYS A 163 24.89 -6.08 3.09
CA LYS A 163 24.74 -5.52 1.76
C LYS A 163 23.88 -6.40 0.87
N PHE A 164 22.97 -5.77 0.15
CA PHE A 164 22.20 -6.43 -0.89
C PHE A 164 23.07 -6.67 -2.13
N VAL A 165 23.27 -7.93 -2.49
CA VAL A 165 23.96 -8.34 -3.72
C VAL A 165 23.08 -9.42 -4.37
N TYR A 166 22.42 -9.09 -5.47
CA TYR A 166 21.66 -10.09 -6.24
C TYR A 166 22.64 -11.17 -6.72
N SER A 167 22.50 -12.39 -6.21
CA SER A 167 23.44 -13.49 -6.42
C SER A 167 22.71 -14.74 -6.90
N ASP A 168 23.13 -15.23 -8.04
CA ASP A 168 22.67 -16.51 -8.59
C ASP A 168 23.24 -17.69 -7.82
N ILE A 169 24.45 -17.54 -7.23
CA ILE A 169 25.05 -18.55 -6.35
C ILE A 169 24.14 -18.90 -5.20
N ASN A 170 23.43 -17.92 -4.63
CA ASN A 170 22.45 -18.15 -3.57
C ASN A 170 21.43 -19.21 -3.99
N PHE A 171 20.88 -19.07 -5.17
CA PHE A 171 19.84 -19.97 -5.67
C PHE A 171 20.39 -21.29 -6.24
N ILE A 172 21.64 -21.32 -6.72
CA ILE A 172 22.34 -22.58 -7.01
C ILE A 172 22.42 -23.42 -5.71
N LEU A 173 22.83 -22.82 -4.59
CA LEU A 173 22.87 -23.49 -3.30
C LEU A 173 21.48 -23.90 -2.80
N MET A 174 20.46 -23.03 -2.99
CA MET A 174 19.09 -23.36 -2.62
C MET A 174 18.53 -24.52 -3.45
N GLY A 175 18.80 -24.59 -4.76
CA GLY A 175 18.44 -25.72 -5.63
C GLY A 175 19.08 -27.04 -5.16
N GLU A 176 20.35 -26.99 -4.76
CA GLU A 176 21.04 -28.16 -4.18
C GLU A 176 20.42 -28.61 -2.82
N ILE A 177 20.01 -27.65 -1.98
CA ILE A 177 19.28 -27.96 -0.74
C ILE A 177 17.93 -28.63 -1.07
N VAL A 178 17.19 -28.12 -2.06
CA VAL A 178 15.93 -28.73 -2.53
C VAL A 178 16.18 -30.15 -3.03
N HIS A 179 17.25 -30.37 -3.82
CA HIS A 179 17.66 -31.69 -4.30
C HIS A 179 17.92 -32.63 -3.12
N ARG A 180 18.81 -32.28 -2.20
CA ARG A 180 19.20 -33.14 -1.08
C ARG A 180 18.04 -33.45 -0.13
N LEU A 181 17.34 -32.43 0.28
CA LEU A 181 16.20 -32.61 1.18
C LEU A 181 14.99 -33.23 0.46
N GLY A 182 14.76 -32.93 -0.81
CA GLY A 182 13.69 -33.49 -1.60
C GLY A 182 13.89 -34.97 -1.94
N GLY A 183 15.16 -35.43 -1.98
CA GLY A 183 15.54 -36.79 -2.35
C GLY A 183 15.39 -37.10 -3.84
N LEU A 184 15.21 -36.08 -4.67
CA LEU A 184 15.09 -36.12 -6.12
C LEU A 184 15.82 -34.92 -6.71
N PRO A 185 16.35 -34.96 -7.94
CA PRO A 185 16.80 -33.77 -8.64
C PRO A 185 15.74 -32.67 -8.60
N GLU A 186 16.16 -31.39 -8.52
CA GLU A 186 15.26 -30.29 -8.33
C GLU A 186 14.11 -30.23 -9.35
N ASN A 187 14.41 -30.47 -10.63
CA ASN A 187 13.42 -30.51 -11.72
C ASN A 187 12.34 -31.58 -11.51
N GLU A 188 12.72 -32.74 -10.98
CA GLU A 188 11.77 -33.82 -10.68
C GLU A 188 10.98 -33.57 -9.41
N TYR A 189 11.66 -32.99 -8.38
CA TYR A 189 11.02 -32.65 -7.11
C TYR A 189 9.94 -31.60 -7.30
N VAL A 190 10.27 -30.47 -7.93
CA VAL A 190 9.29 -29.38 -8.14
C VAL A 190 8.16 -29.77 -9.08
N ARG A 191 8.44 -30.60 -10.09
CA ARG A 191 7.41 -31.17 -10.94
C ARG A 191 6.39 -31.97 -10.12
N LYS A 192 6.87 -32.83 -9.25
CA LYS A 192 6.06 -33.72 -8.41
C LYS A 192 5.22 -32.93 -7.38
N VAL A 193 5.81 -31.90 -6.73
CA VAL A 193 5.17 -31.22 -5.60
C VAL A 193 4.39 -29.99 -6.00
N LEU A 194 4.61 -29.45 -7.21
CA LEU A 194 3.97 -28.22 -7.68
C LEU A 194 3.38 -28.34 -9.09
N PHE A 195 4.20 -28.60 -10.12
CA PHE A 195 3.74 -28.45 -11.50
C PHE A 195 2.62 -29.43 -11.86
N ASP A 196 2.81 -30.72 -11.57
CA ASP A 196 1.80 -31.75 -11.84
C ASP A 196 0.51 -31.52 -10.99
N PRO A 197 0.58 -31.28 -9.68
CA PRO A 197 -0.62 -31.03 -8.87
C PRO A 197 -1.39 -29.76 -9.27
N LEU A 198 -0.68 -28.70 -9.70
CA LEU A 198 -1.29 -27.46 -10.15
C LEU A 198 -1.77 -27.51 -11.62
N GLY A 199 -1.44 -28.58 -12.33
CA GLY A 199 -1.78 -28.75 -13.74
C GLY A 199 -0.98 -27.84 -14.68
N MET A 200 0.27 -27.51 -14.33
CA MET A 200 1.22 -26.74 -15.15
C MET A 200 1.94 -27.65 -16.13
N LYS A 201 1.21 -28.16 -17.11
CA LYS A 201 1.66 -29.23 -18.00
C LYS A 201 2.76 -28.81 -19.00
N GLU A 202 2.90 -27.52 -19.23
CA GLU A 202 3.86 -26.95 -20.18
C GLU A 202 4.99 -26.21 -19.49
N THR A 203 5.14 -26.46 -18.17
CA THR A 203 6.17 -25.88 -17.32
C THR A 203 7.17 -26.94 -16.88
N GLY A 204 8.45 -26.62 -17.01
CA GLY A 204 9.52 -27.51 -16.56
C GLY A 204 10.88 -27.14 -17.10
N TYR A 205 11.87 -27.85 -16.60
CA TYR A 205 13.23 -27.80 -17.13
C TYR A 205 13.38 -28.72 -18.37
N LEU A 206 14.39 -28.47 -19.19
CA LEU A 206 14.78 -29.32 -20.30
C LEU A 206 13.59 -29.71 -21.22
N PRO A 207 12.92 -28.72 -21.83
CA PRO A 207 11.74 -28.99 -22.63
C PRO A 207 12.03 -30.01 -23.75
N SER A 208 11.08 -30.90 -24.02
CA SER A 208 11.24 -31.92 -25.04
C SER A 208 11.39 -31.30 -26.44
N ALA A 209 12.09 -32.03 -27.34
CA ALA A 209 12.28 -31.58 -28.72
C ALA A 209 10.95 -31.35 -29.48
N ALA A 210 9.89 -32.05 -29.10
CA ALA A 210 8.55 -31.86 -29.68
C ALA A 210 7.95 -30.47 -29.40
N LEU A 211 8.33 -29.81 -28.31
CA LEU A 211 7.88 -28.47 -27.94
C LEU A 211 8.65 -27.35 -28.66
N LYS A 212 9.82 -27.66 -29.24
CA LYS A 212 10.71 -26.66 -29.85
C LYS A 212 10.01 -25.70 -30.82
N PRO A 213 9.07 -26.12 -31.70
CA PRO A 213 8.35 -25.19 -32.57
C PRO A 213 7.54 -24.10 -31.85
N ARG A 214 7.12 -24.36 -30.61
CA ARG A 214 6.36 -23.40 -29.79
C ARG A 214 7.24 -22.55 -28.87
N ILE A 215 8.53 -22.87 -28.74
CA ILE A 215 9.44 -22.17 -27.86
C ILE A 215 9.93 -20.88 -28.55
N ALA A 216 9.83 -19.76 -27.86
CA ALA A 216 10.46 -18.50 -28.28
C ALA A 216 11.99 -18.63 -28.13
N PRO A 217 12.78 -18.41 -29.19
CA PRO A 217 14.24 -18.41 -29.07
C PRO A 217 14.73 -17.20 -28.27
N THR A 218 15.90 -17.33 -27.68
CA THR A 218 16.61 -16.26 -27.01
C THR A 218 17.79 -15.76 -27.85
N GLU A 219 19.00 -15.74 -27.34
CA GLU A 219 20.16 -15.17 -28.03
C GLU A 219 20.72 -16.04 -29.17
N ILE A 220 21.45 -15.40 -30.06
CA ILE A 220 22.41 -16.06 -30.94
C ILE A 220 23.79 -15.96 -30.29
N LEU A 221 24.38 -17.09 -29.97
CA LEU A 221 25.73 -17.15 -29.40
C LEU A 221 26.79 -16.70 -30.41
N LYS A 222 28.00 -16.42 -29.92
CA LYS A 222 29.14 -15.99 -30.77
C LYS A 222 29.52 -16.98 -31.87
N ASP A 223 29.22 -18.26 -31.68
CA ASP A 223 29.45 -19.30 -32.68
C ASP A 223 28.29 -19.44 -33.68
N GLY A 224 27.29 -18.58 -33.62
CA GLY A 224 26.12 -18.58 -34.49
C GLY A 224 24.98 -19.50 -34.03
N THR A 225 25.11 -20.18 -32.90
CA THR A 225 24.06 -21.05 -32.35
C THR A 225 22.89 -20.22 -31.84
N LEU A 226 21.68 -20.47 -32.38
CA LEU A 226 20.43 -19.90 -31.87
C LEU A 226 19.93 -20.75 -30.69
N LEU A 227 19.82 -20.12 -29.51
CA LEU A 227 19.26 -20.77 -28.33
C LEU A 227 17.72 -20.86 -28.46
N ARG A 228 17.22 -22.09 -28.60
CA ARG A 228 15.80 -22.40 -28.67
C ARG A 228 15.50 -23.74 -28.01
N GLY A 229 14.86 -23.69 -26.81
CA GLY A 229 14.65 -24.88 -25.97
C GLY A 229 15.91 -25.33 -25.23
N VAL A 230 16.93 -24.47 -25.22
CA VAL A 230 18.13 -24.55 -24.40
C VAL A 230 18.14 -23.29 -23.53
N VAL A 231 18.44 -23.41 -22.24
CA VAL A 231 18.43 -22.32 -21.28
C VAL A 231 19.40 -21.22 -21.68
N ASP A 232 18.93 -20.00 -21.57
CA ASP A 232 19.71 -18.79 -21.92
C ASP A 232 20.85 -18.51 -20.92
N ASP A 233 20.59 -18.72 -19.64
CA ASP A 233 21.58 -18.54 -18.58
C ASP A 233 22.81 -19.43 -18.77
N PRO A 234 24.03 -18.85 -18.93
CA PRO A 234 25.21 -19.61 -19.27
C PRO A 234 25.67 -20.54 -18.12
N THR A 235 25.52 -20.14 -16.86
CA THR A 235 25.90 -20.96 -15.71
C THR A 235 25.01 -22.18 -15.62
N THR A 236 23.68 -22.01 -15.76
CA THR A 236 22.73 -23.13 -15.79
C THR A 236 22.99 -24.05 -17.00
N ARG A 237 23.34 -23.46 -18.15
CA ARG A 237 23.70 -24.24 -19.34
C ARG A 237 24.94 -25.12 -19.10
N TYR A 238 25.97 -24.57 -18.44
CA TYR A 238 27.17 -25.30 -18.04
C TYR A 238 26.84 -26.39 -17.02
N MET A 239 25.85 -26.21 -16.16
CA MET A 239 25.35 -27.17 -15.18
C MET A 239 24.48 -28.27 -15.82
N GLY A 240 24.19 -28.22 -17.13
CA GLY A 240 23.38 -29.21 -17.84
C GLY A 240 21.89 -28.83 -17.96
N GLY A 241 21.51 -27.58 -17.68
CA GLY A 241 20.17 -27.06 -17.92
C GLY A 241 19.20 -27.11 -16.73
N VAL A 242 19.67 -27.58 -15.57
CA VAL A 242 18.89 -27.62 -14.33
C VAL A 242 19.69 -26.94 -13.23
N ALA A 243 19.16 -25.84 -12.68
CA ALA A 243 19.73 -25.17 -11.52
C ALA A 243 18.69 -24.27 -10.85
N GLY A 244 18.91 -23.92 -9.58
CA GLY A 244 17.91 -23.19 -8.79
C GLY A 244 17.70 -21.73 -9.21
N GLN A 245 18.65 -21.12 -9.92
CA GLN A 245 18.55 -19.72 -10.34
C GLN A 245 17.85 -19.53 -11.68
N ALA A 246 17.91 -20.52 -12.60
CA ALA A 246 17.34 -20.46 -13.95
C ALA A 246 17.15 -21.86 -14.55
N GLY A 247 16.49 -21.97 -15.71
CA GLY A 247 16.33 -23.20 -16.48
C GLY A 247 14.90 -23.67 -16.71
N VAL A 248 13.92 -23.03 -16.06
CA VAL A 248 12.51 -23.34 -16.28
C VAL A 248 11.99 -22.67 -17.55
N PHE A 249 11.22 -23.42 -18.32
CA PHE A 249 10.42 -22.97 -19.45
C PHE A 249 8.95 -23.02 -19.08
N SER A 250 8.14 -22.04 -19.51
CA SER A 250 6.72 -21.99 -19.18
C SER A 250 5.90 -21.19 -20.19
N THR A 251 4.58 -21.27 -20.06
CA THR A 251 3.60 -20.46 -20.78
C THR A 251 2.95 -19.45 -19.84
N ALA A 252 2.30 -18.41 -20.40
CA ALA A 252 1.56 -17.44 -19.62
C ALA A 252 0.40 -18.09 -18.84
N ASP A 253 -0.26 -19.09 -19.43
CA ASP A 253 -1.38 -19.79 -18.79
C ASP A 253 -0.94 -20.58 -17.55
N ASP A 254 0.18 -21.29 -17.63
CA ASP A 254 0.69 -22.05 -16.49
C ASP A 254 1.20 -21.14 -15.38
N LEU A 255 1.87 -20.02 -15.75
CA LEU A 255 2.25 -19.00 -14.77
C LEU A 255 1.04 -18.28 -14.16
N GLY A 256 -0.05 -18.12 -14.92
CA GLY A 256 -1.33 -17.63 -14.40
C GLY A 256 -1.92 -18.53 -13.31
N LYS A 257 -1.84 -19.89 -13.49
CA LYS A 257 -2.24 -20.85 -12.44
C LYS A 257 -1.39 -20.69 -11.19
N PHE A 258 -0.08 -20.52 -11.36
CA PHE A 258 0.86 -20.29 -10.26
C PHE A 258 0.54 -18.99 -9.51
N CYS A 259 0.34 -17.88 -10.21
CA CYS A 259 -0.03 -16.60 -9.59
C CYS A 259 -1.36 -16.69 -8.83
N GLN A 260 -2.37 -17.33 -9.43
CA GLN A 260 -3.66 -17.53 -8.79
C GLN A 260 -3.55 -18.41 -7.54
N MET A 261 -2.74 -19.46 -7.57
CA MET A 261 -2.48 -20.32 -6.41
C MET A 261 -1.88 -19.49 -5.25
N ILE A 262 -0.95 -18.59 -5.53
CA ILE A 262 -0.38 -17.69 -4.52
C ILE A 262 -1.47 -16.75 -3.95
N LEU A 263 -2.30 -16.10 -4.81
CA LEU A 263 -3.39 -15.23 -4.36
C LEU A 263 -4.44 -15.98 -3.53
N ASP A 264 -4.73 -17.23 -3.87
CA ASP A 264 -5.66 -18.10 -3.14
C ASP A 264 -5.07 -18.66 -1.82
N GLY A 265 -3.94 -18.14 -1.37
CA GLY A 265 -3.28 -18.59 -0.14
C GLY A 265 -2.77 -20.03 -0.21
N GLY A 266 -2.30 -20.46 -1.38
CA GLY A 266 -1.68 -21.78 -1.58
C GLY A 266 -2.60 -22.85 -2.19
N ARG A 267 -3.90 -22.61 -2.29
CA ARG A 267 -4.90 -23.47 -2.98
C ARG A 267 -4.78 -24.98 -2.66
N GLY A 268 -4.54 -25.29 -1.39
CA GLY A 268 -4.40 -26.66 -0.89
C GLY A 268 -3.05 -27.33 -1.18
N LEU A 269 -2.15 -26.69 -1.92
CA LEU A 269 -0.75 -27.12 -2.09
C LEU A 269 0.14 -26.63 -0.96
N PHE A 270 -0.12 -25.40 -0.51
CA PHE A 270 0.53 -24.76 0.62
C PHE A 270 -0.51 -24.22 1.61
N SER A 271 -0.11 -24.05 2.85
CA SER A 271 -0.95 -23.33 3.83
C SER A 271 -0.91 -21.81 3.57
N PRO A 272 -1.98 -21.08 3.88
CA PRO A 272 -1.96 -19.61 3.79
C PRO A 272 -0.84 -18.99 4.61
N ALA A 273 -0.52 -19.53 5.78
CA ALA A 273 0.58 -19.07 6.61
C ALA A 273 1.95 -19.23 5.94
N THR A 274 2.15 -20.31 5.19
CA THR A 274 3.40 -20.50 4.41
C THR A 274 3.49 -19.49 3.27
N VAL A 275 2.42 -19.29 2.51
CA VAL A 275 2.39 -18.28 1.44
C VAL A 275 2.69 -16.89 2.02
N GLN A 276 2.03 -16.53 3.11
CA GLN A 276 2.27 -15.26 3.80
C GLN A 276 3.72 -15.13 4.23
N LYS A 277 4.29 -16.12 4.94
CA LYS A 277 5.69 -16.12 5.43
C LYS A 277 6.70 -15.91 4.31
N PHE A 278 6.47 -16.45 3.12
CA PHE A 278 7.39 -16.34 2.01
C PHE A 278 7.23 -15.06 1.17
N THR A 279 6.07 -14.45 1.18
CA THR A 279 5.77 -13.22 0.43
C THR A 279 5.88 -11.94 1.26
N GLU A 280 5.96 -12.05 2.59
CA GLU A 280 6.28 -10.93 3.47
C GLU A 280 7.76 -10.55 3.40
N PRO A 281 8.12 -9.29 3.70
CA PRO A 281 9.51 -8.91 3.86
C PRO A 281 10.24 -9.77 4.89
N ALA A 282 11.27 -10.43 4.42
CA ALA A 282 12.16 -11.27 5.19
C ALA A 282 13.60 -10.73 5.22
N THR A 283 13.83 -9.57 4.63
CA THR A 283 15.13 -8.89 4.62
C THR A 283 15.68 -8.74 6.03
N PRO A 284 16.95 -9.03 6.27
CA PRO A 284 17.59 -8.77 7.57
C PRO A 284 17.44 -7.30 7.96
N ALA A 285 17.01 -7.03 9.20
CA ALA A 285 17.02 -5.66 9.68
C ALA A 285 18.47 -5.17 9.84
N PRO A 286 18.81 -3.97 9.45
CA PRO A 286 17.98 -2.80 9.17
C PRO A 286 18.08 -2.28 7.73
N GLN A 287 17.87 -3.11 6.76
CA GLN A 287 18.09 -2.75 5.35
C GLN A 287 16.89 -2.00 4.78
N PRO A 288 17.09 -0.96 3.94
CA PRO A 288 16.00 -0.23 3.30
C PRO A 288 15.36 -1.03 2.15
N ILE A 289 16.01 -2.11 1.72
CA ILE A 289 15.55 -2.99 0.66
C ILE A 289 14.59 -4.03 1.25
N LEU A 290 13.43 -4.22 0.62
CA LEU A 290 12.45 -5.19 1.04
C LEU A 290 12.38 -6.34 0.05
N ARG A 291 12.72 -7.54 0.54
CA ARG A 291 12.57 -8.79 -0.18
C ARG A 291 11.80 -9.79 0.66
N GLY A 292 10.88 -10.53 0.02
CA GLY A 292 10.38 -11.76 0.58
C GLY A 292 11.40 -12.90 0.39
N LEU A 293 11.06 -14.10 0.85
CA LEU A 293 11.89 -15.28 0.63
C LEU A 293 11.81 -15.71 -0.85
N GLY A 294 12.76 -15.23 -1.64
CA GLY A 294 12.81 -15.38 -3.09
C GLY A 294 12.12 -14.27 -3.88
N TRP A 295 11.18 -13.55 -3.29
CA TRP A 295 10.37 -12.53 -3.94
C TRP A 295 10.99 -11.14 -3.87
N ASP A 296 10.76 -10.34 -4.91
CA ASP A 296 11.06 -8.90 -4.91
C ASP A 296 9.85 -8.09 -4.45
N ILE A 297 10.06 -7.13 -3.56
CA ILE A 297 9.02 -6.22 -3.02
C ILE A 297 9.43 -4.77 -3.30
N GLN A 298 10.55 -4.33 -2.73
CA GLN A 298 11.10 -2.99 -2.88
C GLN A 298 12.64 -3.06 -2.91
N SER A 299 13.19 -3.16 -4.11
CA SER A 299 14.64 -3.23 -4.36
C SER A 299 14.99 -2.44 -5.63
N PRO A 300 16.26 -2.31 -6.02
CA PRO A 300 16.62 -1.74 -7.31
C PRO A 300 16.02 -2.46 -8.52
N TYR A 301 15.45 -3.66 -8.34
CA TYR A 301 14.83 -4.47 -9.39
C TYR A 301 13.31 -4.36 -9.43
N SER A 302 12.65 -3.68 -8.48
CA SER A 302 11.18 -3.58 -8.39
C SER A 302 10.53 -2.52 -9.31
N GLY A 303 11.31 -1.85 -10.16
CA GLY A 303 10.75 -0.95 -11.18
C GLY A 303 9.60 -1.54 -12.01
N PRO A 304 9.60 -2.86 -12.34
CA PRO A 304 8.48 -3.52 -13.02
C PRO A 304 7.14 -3.54 -12.28
N ARG A 305 7.10 -3.18 -11.00
CA ARG A 305 5.86 -2.95 -10.24
C ARG A 305 5.01 -1.83 -10.84
N GLY A 306 5.63 -0.86 -11.52
CA GLY A 306 4.97 0.37 -11.94
C GLY A 306 4.66 1.30 -10.77
N ASP A 307 3.83 2.30 -11.04
CA ASP A 307 3.62 3.42 -10.12
C ASP A 307 2.37 3.22 -9.22
N LEU A 308 1.49 2.25 -9.54
CA LEU A 308 0.20 2.10 -8.88
C LEU A 308 0.06 0.79 -8.06
N PHE A 309 0.80 -0.27 -8.37
CA PHE A 309 0.79 -1.42 -7.49
C PHE A 309 1.45 -1.08 -6.15
N PRO A 310 0.79 -1.39 -5.01
CA PRO A 310 1.25 -0.99 -3.68
C PRO A 310 2.49 -1.76 -3.22
N LEU A 311 3.10 -1.32 -2.13
CA LEU A 311 4.22 -2.02 -1.48
C LEU A 311 3.86 -3.42 -0.95
N THR A 312 2.56 -3.72 -0.82
CA THR A 312 2.08 -5.07 -0.49
C THR A 312 2.18 -6.05 -1.65
N SER A 313 2.40 -5.54 -2.86
CA SER A 313 2.59 -6.35 -4.05
C SER A 313 4.03 -6.85 -4.15
N PHE A 314 4.21 -7.98 -4.79
CA PHE A 314 5.51 -8.62 -4.95
C PHE A 314 5.60 -9.32 -6.30
N GLY A 315 6.81 -9.56 -6.74
CA GLY A 315 7.04 -10.17 -8.04
C GLY A 315 8.47 -10.63 -8.26
N HIS A 316 8.80 -10.85 -9.50
CA HIS A 316 10.18 -11.09 -9.96
C HIS A 316 10.30 -10.86 -11.46
N THR A 317 11.53 -10.67 -11.94
CA THR A 317 11.85 -10.50 -13.36
C THR A 317 12.77 -11.61 -13.85
N GLY A 318 12.71 -11.90 -15.15
CA GLY A 318 13.66 -12.75 -15.87
C GLY A 318 14.50 -11.94 -16.85
N TYR A 319 15.75 -12.32 -16.99
CA TYR A 319 16.71 -11.68 -17.89
C TYR A 319 16.25 -11.66 -19.34
N THR A 320 15.63 -12.75 -19.79
CA THR A 320 15.11 -12.92 -21.16
C THR A 320 14.00 -11.94 -21.52
N GLY A 321 13.43 -11.24 -20.53
CA GLY A 321 12.36 -10.24 -20.73
C GLY A 321 11.07 -10.56 -19.98
N THR A 322 11.01 -11.69 -19.29
CA THR A 322 9.82 -12.14 -18.55
C THR A 322 9.64 -11.43 -17.23
N SER A 323 8.41 -11.35 -16.73
CA SER A 323 8.11 -10.84 -15.38
C SER A 323 6.75 -11.34 -14.89
N ILE A 324 6.65 -11.46 -13.56
CA ILE A 324 5.42 -11.70 -12.81
C ILE A 324 5.33 -10.60 -11.75
N TRP A 325 4.12 -10.04 -11.55
CA TRP A 325 3.80 -9.18 -10.44
C TRP A 325 2.43 -9.53 -9.87
N ILE A 326 2.32 -9.65 -8.54
CA ILE A 326 1.12 -10.11 -7.83
C ILE A 326 0.78 -9.07 -6.77
N ASP A 327 -0.46 -8.61 -6.76
CA ASP A 327 -1.02 -7.73 -5.74
C ASP A 327 -2.16 -8.42 -4.99
N PRO A 328 -1.93 -8.88 -3.76
CA PRO A 328 -2.98 -9.46 -2.94
C PRO A 328 -4.10 -8.49 -2.58
N SER A 329 -3.82 -7.19 -2.48
CA SER A 329 -4.80 -6.20 -2.06
C SER A 329 -5.92 -6.00 -3.08
N SER A 330 -5.57 -5.94 -4.36
CA SER A 330 -6.54 -5.87 -5.47
C SER A 330 -6.92 -7.24 -6.04
N GLN A 331 -6.38 -8.35 -5.50
CA GLN A 331 -6.55 -9.70 -6.05
C GLN A 331 -6.17 -9.78 -7.53
N THR A 332 -5.05 -9.12 -7.90
CA THR A 332 -4.61 -8.97 -9.29
C THR A 332 -3.22 -9.56 -9.48
N TYR A 333 -3.00 -10.19 -10.63
CA TYR A 333 -1.65 -10.55 -11.07
C TYR A 333 -1.45 -10.20 -12.55
N LEU A 334 -0.20 -9.89 -12.88
CA LEU A 334 0.29 -9.64 -14.22
C LEU A 334 1.39 -10.63 -14.57
N VAL A 335 1.23 -11.33 -15.68
CA VAL A 335 2.28 -12.12 -16.34
C VAL A 335 2.61 -11.44 -17.66
N LEU A 336 3.85 -11.01 -17.83
CA LEU A 336 4.39 -10.49 -19.07
C LEU A 336 5.53 -11.38 -19.52
N LEU A 337 5.37 -12.06 -20.65
CA LEU A 337 6.40 -12.89 -21.25
C LEU A 337 6.84 -12.31 -22.59
N THR A 338 8.11 -12.00 -22.69
CA THR A 338 8.76 -11.61 -23.95
C THR A 338 10.18 -12.20 -24.00
N ASN A 339 10.72 -12.35 -25.19
CA ASN A 339 12.10 -12.73 -25.42
C ASN A 339 12.92 -11.54 -25.92
N SER A 340 12.99 -10.48 -25.07
CA SER A 340 13.63 -9.19 -25.43
C SER A 340 15.10 -9.31 -25.82
N VAL A 341 15.76 -10.40 -25.46
CA VAL A 341 17.14 -10.72 -25.84
C VAL A 341 17.26 -11.35 -27.24
N HIS A 342 16.13 -11.68 -27.91
CA HIS A 342 16.16 -12.29 -29.26
C HIS A 342 16.14 -11.25 -30.37
N PRO A 343 16.98 -11.38 -31.43
CA PRO A 343 18.09 -12.31 -31.58
C PRO A 343 19.37 -11.85 -30.87
N GLN A 344 19.34 -10.65 -30.31
CA GLN A 344 20.42 -10.03 -29.56
C GLN A 344 19.89 -9.19 -28.41
N ILE A 345 20.72 -8.94 -27.40
CA ILE A 345 20.38 -8.14 -26.24
C ILE A 345 19.98 -6.73 -26.68
N ARG A 346 18.82 -6.27 -26.24
CA ARG A 346 18.31 -4.90 -26.39
C ARG A 346 18.49 -4.07 -25.12
N LYS A 347 18.08 -2.80 -25.18
CA LYS A 347 18.01 -1.96 -23.97
C LYS A 347 17.07 -2.59 -22.95
N PRO A 348 17.34 -2.37 -21.64
CA PRO A 348 16.45 -2.86 -20.58
C PRO A 348 15.00 -2.42 -20.79
N ILE A 349 14.06 -3.35 -20.65
CA ILE A 349 12.62 -3.12 -20.83
C ILE A 349 11.88 -2.78 -19.53
N THR A 350 12.61 -2.43 -18.47
CA THR A 350 12.01 -2.03 -17.20
C THR A 350 10.98 -0.90 -17.35
N PRO A 351 11.19 0.16 -18.16
CA PRO A 351 10.18 1.17 -18.39
C PRO A 351 8.89 0.65 -19.04
N LEU A 352 9.01 -0.31 -19.97
CA LEU A 352 7.84 -0.96 -20.58
C LEU A 352 7.07 -1.82 -19.55
N ARG A 353 7.80 -2.60 -18.74
CA ARG A 353 7.20 -3.40 -17.66
C ARG A 353 6.45 -2.49 -16.67
N ALA A 354 7.06 -1.38 -16.25
CA ALA A 354 6.44 -0.40 -15.36
C ALA A 354 5.16 0.20 -15.96
N LYS A 355 5.20 0.64 -17.22
CA LYS A 355 4.04 1.18 -17.93
C LYS A 355 2.89 0.17 -17.99
N ILE A 356 3.19 -1.08 -18.36
CA ILE A 356 2.18 -2.16 -18.42
C ILE A 356 1.58 -2.42 -17.04
N ALA A 357 2.41 -2.51 -16.00
CA ALA A 357 1.96 -2.73 -14.62
C ALA A 357 1.08 -1.58 -14.11
N THR A 358 1.44 -0.34 -14.42
CA THR A 358 0.63 0.86 -14.08
C THR A 358 -0.75 0.81 -14.75
N ILE A 359 -0.81 0.46 -16.05
CA ILE A 359 -2.09 0.30 -16.77
C ILE A 359 -2.95 -0.80 -16.13
N VAL A 360 -2.33 -1.94 -15.78
CA VAL A 360 -3.03 -3.07 -15.15
C VAL A 360 -3.57 -2.68 -13.77
N ALA A 361 -2.74 -2.05 -12.94
CA ALA A 361 -3.15 -1.63 -11.59
C ALA A 361 -4.27 -0.57 -11.63
N ALA A 362 -4.19 0.41 -12.55
CA ALA A 362 -5.25 1.38 -12.76
C ALA A 362 -6.57 0.71 -13.16
N SER A 363 -6.49 -0.32 -14.03
CA SER A 363 -7.67 -1.03 -14.54
C SER A 363 -8.27 -1.99 -13.50
N ALA A 364 -7.46 -2.55 -12.62
CA ALA A 364 -7.92 -3.43 -11.54
C ALA A 364 -8.72 -2.69 -10.46
N GLY A 365 -8.41 -1.40 -10.25
CA GLY A 365 -9.20 -0.52 -9.37
C GLY A 365 -10.49 0.01 -10.01
N TYR A 366 -10.70 -0.24 -11.31
CA TYR A 366 -11.88 0.22 -12.02
C TYR A 366 -13.02 -0.80 -11.92
N GLU A 367 -14.00 -0.54 -11.09
CA GLU A 367 -15.31 -1.19 -11.15
C GLU A 367 -16.21 -0.34 -12.07
N PRO A 368 -16.65 -0.86 -13.24
CA PRO A 368 -17.67 -0.15 -14.02
C PRO A 368 -18.92 -0.05 -13.14
N PRO A 369 -19.54 1.14 -13.05
CA PRO A 369 -20.74 1.29 -12.26
C PRO A 369 -21.78 0.25 -12.72
N ALA A 370 -22.32 -0.51 -11.77
CA ALA A 370 -23.44 -1.40 -12.01
C ALA A 370 -24.60 -0.54 -12.54
N THR A 371 -24.89 -0.63 -13.86
CA THR A 371 -25.93 0.13 -14.59
C THR A 371 -25.89 1.64 -14.32
N ALA A 372 -25.60 2.42 -15.36
CA ALA A 372 -25.42 3.86 -15.31
C ALA A 372 -26.64 4.62 -14.72
N GLU A 373 -26.70 4.69 -13.40
CA GLU A 373 -27.11 5.95 -12.81
C GLU A 373 -25.93 6.92 -13.04
N PRO A 374 -26.20 8.15 -13.50
CA PRO A 374 -25.11 9.11 -13.64
C PRO A 374 -24.41 9.18 -12.30
N LEU A 375 -23.08 8.90 -12.27
CA LEU A 375 -22.26 9.07 -11.08
C LEU A 375 -22.48 10.51 -10.66
N LEU A 376 -23.21 10.71 -9.56
CA LEU A 376 -23.39 12.02 -8.98
C LEU A 376 -22.01 12.43 -8.51
N GLU A 377 -21.38 13.40 -9.19
CA GLU A 377 -20.14 14.00 -8.73
C GLU A 377 -20.36 14.56 -7.33
N THR A 378 -19.47 14.27 -6.41
CA THR A 378 -19.51 14.90 -5.09
C THR A 378 -19.25 16.39 -5.26
N ASN A 379 -20.21 17.21 -4.81
CA ASN A 379 -20.02 18.63 -4.67
C ASN A 379 -19.94 18.97 -3.17
N THR A 380 -18.95 19.75 -2.80
CA THR A 380 -18.81 20.28 -1.44
C THR A 380 -19.88 21.35 -1.19
N GLY A 381 -20.08 21.73 0.07
CA GLY A 381 -20.96 22.87 0.39
C GLY A 381 -20.54 24.16 -0.33
N LEU A 382 -19.26 24.34 -0.62
CA LEU A 382 -18.77 25.46 -1.43
C LEU A 382 -19.27 25.39 -2.86
N ASP A 383 -19.13 24.20 -3.52
CA ASP A 383 -19.60 23.98 -4.89
C ASP A 383 -21.13 24.17 -5.01
N VAL A 384 -21.87 23.74 -3.99
CA VAL A 384 -23.33 23.92 -3.93
C VAL A 384 -23.71 25.39 -3.84
N LEU A 385 -23.02 26.16 -2.97
CA LEU A 385 -23.25 27.62 -2.91
C LEU A 385 -22.85 28.34 -4.19
N GLU A 386 -21.79 27.90 -4.86
CA GLU A 386 -21.36 28.47 -6.13
C GLU A 386 -22.44 28.26 -7.21
N GLN A 387 -23.05 27.07 -7.28
CA GLN A 387 -24.18 26.79 -8.18
C GLN A 387 -25.37 27.70 -7.91
N ASP A 388 -25.66 28.04 -6.65
CA ASP A 388 -26.69 28.97 -6.22
C ASP A 388 -26.22 30.44 -6.20
N ARG A 389 -25.07 30.75 -6.78
CA ARG A 389 -24.47 32.11 -6.81
C ARG A 389 -24.39 32.77 -5.44
N PHE A 390 -24.15 31.96 -4.41
CA PHE A 390 -24.03 32.41 -3.01
C PHE A 390 -25.23 33.20 -2.49
N GLN A 391 -26.45 32.91 -2.97
CA GLN A 391 -27.68 33.66 -2.60
C GLN A 391 -27.84 33.89 -1.08
N PRO A 392 -27.60 32.89 -0.19
CA PRO A 392 -27.74 33.09 1.25
C PRO A 392 -26.75 34.09 1.86
N LEU A 393 -25.64 34.39 1.16
CA LEU A 393 -24.55 35.27 1.62
C LEU A 393 -24.56 36.62 0.92
N GLN A 394 -25.40 36.84 -0.08
CA GLN A 394 -25.48 38.13 -0.80
C GLN A 394 -25.91 39.27 0.10
N GLY A 395 -25.22 40.39 -0.03
CA GLY A 395 -25.45 41.58 0.77
C GLY A 395 -25.01 41.53 2.24
N LYS A 396 -24.34 40.44 2.67
CA LYS A 396 -23.79 40.29 4.04
C LYS A 396 -22.28 40.53 4.04
N HIS A 397 -21.81 41.18 5.10
CA HIS A 397 -20.37 41.22 5.44
C HIS A 397 -20.02 39.98 6.23
N ILE A 398 -19.33 39.02 5.60
CA ILE A 398 -19.04 37.73 6.23
C ILE A 398 -17.62 37.67 6.80
N GLY A 399 -17.49 36.92 7.91
CA GLY A 399 -16.21 36.41 8.39
C GLY A 399 -16.05 34.95 7.91
N LEU A 400 -14.99 34.65 7.17
CA LEU A 400 -14.73 33.31 6.62
C LEU A 400 -13.64 32.60 7.44
N ILE A 401 -14.02 31.53 8.11
CA ILE A 401 -13.11 30.61 8.84
C ILE A 401 -12.65 29.55 7.85
N THR A 402 -11.39 29.59 7.45
CA THR A 402 -10.87 28.73 6.37
C THR A 402 -9.35 28.57 6.44
N ASN A 403 -8.85 27.66 5.61
CA ASN A 403 -7.43 27.46 5.34
C ASN A 403 -7.24 27.04 3.86
N GLN A 404 -6.06 26.49 3.49
CA GLN A 404 -5.73 26.03 2.15
C GLN A 404 -6.67 24.95 1.60
N THR A 405 -7.40 24.23 2.46
CA THR A 405 -8.35 23.18 2.04
C THR A 405 -9.69 23.73 1.58
N GLY A 406 -9.97 25.02 1.86
CA GLY A 406 -11.16 25.72 1.43
C GLY A 406 -11.12 26.02 -0.08
N VAL A 407 -11.24 25.00 -0.91
CA VAL A 407 -11.26 25.11 -2.37
C VAL A 407 -12.48 24.44 -2.95
N ASP A 408 -12.90 24.92 -4.15
CA ASP A 408 -13.91 24.25 -4.98
C ASP A 408 -13.31 23.00 -5.68
N LYS A 409 -14.14 22.28 -6.41
CA LYS A 409 -13.71 21.08 -7.17
C LYS A 409 -12.69 21.38 -8.29
N GLN A 410 -12.50 22.65 -8.68
CA GLN A 410 -11.48 23.08 -9.63
C GLN A 410 -10.19 23.52 -8.92
N GLY A 411 -10.14 23.50 -7.59
CA GLY A 411 -8.99 23.91 -6.77
C GLY A 411 -8.88 25.43 -6.58
N ARG A 412 -9.94 26.24 -6.87
CA ARG A 412 -9.96 27.68 -6.64
C ARG A 412 -10.29 27.97 -5.17
N ARG A 413 -9.60 28.92 -4.55
CA ARG A 413 -9.83 29.27 -3.13
C ARG A 413 -11.23 29.84 -2.92
N ASN A 414 -11.89 29.40 -1.86
CA ASN A 414 -13.23 29.85 -1.48
C ASN A 414 -13.36 31.38 -1.36
N VAL A 415 -12.35 32.06 -0.81
CA VAL A 415 -12.34 33.53 -0.68
C VAL A 415 -12.37 34.21 -2.05
N ASP A 416 -11.67 33.68 -3.06
CA ASP A 416 -11.63 34.27 -4.39
C ASP A 416 -12.97 34.04 -5.10
N VAL A 417 -13.48 32.79 -5.08
CA VAL A 417 -14.79 32.43 -5.69
C VAL A 417 -15.95 33.24 -5.10
N MET A 418 -15.98 33.39 -3.76
CA MET A 418 -17.00 34.21 -3.07
C MET A 418 -16.94 35.68 -3.49
N ARG A 419 -15.74 36.26 -3.56
CA ARG A 419 -15.54 37.65 -3.98
C ARG A 419 -15.90 37.90 -5.44
N GLU A 420 -15.54 36.97 -6.32
CA GLU A 420 -15.92 36.99 -7.74
C GLU A 420 -17.44 36.99 -7.90
N ALA A 421 -18.14 36.26 -7.02
CA ALA A 421 -19.61 36.21 -6.98
C ALA A 421 -20.25 37.43 -6.29
N GLY A 422 -19.46 38.42 -5.79
CA GLY A 422 -19.94 39.64 -5.16
C GLY A 422 -20.23 39.53 -3.67
N VAL A 423 -19.81 38.46 -2.99
CA VAL A 423 -19.92 38.34 -1.52
C VAL A 423 -18.87 39.22 -0.83
N ALA A 424 -19.29 40.02 0.14
CA ALA A 424 -18.39 40.87 0.90
C ALA A 424 -17.68 40.09 2.01
N VAL A 425 -16.53 39.47 1.71
CA VAL A 425 -15.68 38.85 2.71
C VAL A 425 -14.91 39.91 3.47
N ALA A 426 -15.35 40.20 4.69
CA ALA A 426 -14.83 41.33 5.51
C ALA A 426 -13.61 40.92 6.36
N ALA A 427 -13.53 39.64 6.76
CA ALA A 427 -12.42 39.11 7.54
C ALA A 427 -12.19 37.62 7.23
N LEU A 428 -10.94 37.17 7.32
CA LEU A 428 -10.55 35.76 7.32
C LEU A 428 -10.15 35.33 8.73
N PHE A 429 -10.43 34.07 9.06
CA PHE A 429 -10.02 33.47 10.32
C PHE A 429 -9.28 32.18 9.99
N SER A 430 -8.04 32.04 10.46
CA SER A 430 -7.23 30.84 10.21
C SER A 430 -7.16 29.96 11.46
N PRO A 431 -7.30 28.62 11.29
CA PRO A 431 -7.14 27.64 12.36
C PRO A 431 -5.65 27.35 12.63
N GLU A 432 -5.37 26.26 13.35
CA GLU A 432 -4.05 25.64 13.45
C GLU A 432 -3.43 25.48 12.06
N HIS A 433 -2.11 25.55 11.95
CA HIS A 433 -1.32 25.57 10.71
C HIS A 433 -1.47 26.83 9.83
N GLY A 434 -2.32 27.80 10.23
CA GLY A 434 -2.51 29.06 9.52
C GLY A 434 -3.33 28.94 8.23
N ILE A 435 -3.48 30.07 7.53
CA ILE A 435 -4.30 30.14 6.32
C ILE A 435 -3.73 29.31 5.15
N ALA A 436 -2.42 29.13 5.10
CA ALA A 436 -1.73 28.34 4.09
C ALA A 436 -1.48 26.87 4.49
N GLY A 437 -1.86 26.47 5.73
CA GLY A 437 -1.69 25.11 6.23
C GLY A 437 -0.25 24.63 6.39
N ALA A 438 0.72 25.55 6.38
CA ALA A 438 2.14 25.22 6.31
C ALA A 438 2.91 25.40 7.63
N GLU A 439 2.29 26.02 8.65
CA GLU A 439 2.95 26.33 9.90
C GLU A 439 2.79 25.18 10.90
N ASP A 440 3.90 24.58 11.33
CA ASP A 440 3.94 23.52 12.34
C ASP A 440 4.57 24.05 13.64
N ARG A 441 3.99 25.11 14.17
CA ARG A 441 4.44 25.79 15.41
C ARG A 441 3.26 26.28 16.22
N PRO A 442 3.38 26.37 17.54
CA PRO A 442 2.38 27.05 18.38
C PRO A 442 2.41 28.55 18.14
N ASN A 443 1.27 29.23 18.46
CA ASN A 443 1.12 30.68 18.42
C ASN A 443 1.37 31.32 17.04
N ILE A 444 0.42 31.11 16.14
CA ILE A 444 0.38 31.76 14.82
C ILE A 444 -0.15 33.18 14.96
N ASP A 445 0.54 34.15 14.39
CA ASP A 445 0.16 35.55 14.43
C ASP A 445 -0.94 35.92 13.42
N ASN A 446 -1.63 37.02 13.64
CA ASN A 446 -2.50 37.64 12.65
C ASN A 446 -1.70 38.06 11.41
N ALA A 447 -2.35 38.01 10.25
CA ALA A 447 -1.73 38.33 8.97
C ALA A 447 -2.68 39.13 8.08
N VAL A 448 -2.27 39.36 6.85
CA VAL A 448 -3.10 39.92 5.78
C VAL A 448 -2.97 38.97 4.58
N ASP A 449 -4.07 38.58 3.96
CA ASP A 449 -4.03 37.76 2.75
C ASP A 449 -3.40 38.56 1.60
N PRO A 450 -2.27 38.12 1.05
CA PRO A 450 -1.52 38.91 0.06
C PRO A 450 -2.28 39.10 -1.25
N ALA A 451 -3.20 38.23 -1.59
CA ALA A 451 -3.96 38.29 -2.83
C ALA A 451 -5.16 39.27 -2.73
N THR A 452 -5.80 39.32 -1.56
CA THR A 452 -7.05 40.09 -1.41
C THR A 452 -6.92 41.34 -0.54
N GLY A 453 -5.86 41.45 0.25
CA GLY A 453 -5.66 42.49 1.24
C GLY A 453 -6.55 42.35 2.49
N ILE A 454 -7.29 41.25 2.63
CA ILE A 454 -8.20 41.02 3.77
C ILE A 454 -7.39 40.63 5.00
N LYS A 455 -7.78 41.15 6.15
CA LYS A 455 -7.16 40.79 7.43
C LYS A 455 -7.46 39.34 7.81
N ILE A 456 -6.43 38.63 8.21
CA ILE A 456 -6.48 37.27 8.73
C ILE A 456 -6.33 37.32 10.25
N TRP A 457 -7.35 36.88 10.97
CA TRP A 457 -7.31 36.67 12.39
C TRP A 457 -6.90 35.23 12.71
N SER A 458 -5.87 35.05 13.51
CA SER A 458 -5.47 33.73 13.95
C SER A 458 -6.34 33.22 15.09
N LEU A 459 -6.91 32.01 14.91
CA LEU A 459 -7.60 31.25 15.96
C LEU A 459 -6.68 30.16 16.55
N TYR A 460 -5.36 30.27 16.34
CA TYR A 460 -4.34 29.41 16.93
C TYR A 460 -3.12 30.24 17.37
N GLY A 461 -3.39 31.24 18.19
CA GLY A 461 -2.38 32.18 18.64
C GLY A 461 -2.72 32.74 20.04
N LYS A 462 -2.89 34.03 20.12
CA LYS A 462 -3.29 34.71 21.37
C LYS A 462 -4.66 34.27 21.87
N THR A 463 -5.50 33.80 21.00
CA THR A 463 -6.83 33.23 21.29
C THR A 463 -7.09 32.02 20.40
N LEU A 464 -7.92 31.10 20.94
CA LEU A 464 -8.46 29.97 20.21
C LEU A 464 -9.92 30.20 19.79
N ARG A 465 -10.45 31.41 20.08
CA ARG A 465 -11.84 31.78 19.86
C ARG A 465 -11.91 33.15 19.18
N PRO A 466 -12.88 33.36 18.27
CA PRO A 466 -13.17 34.73 17.82
C PRO A 466 -13.52 35.62 18.99
N THR A 467 -12.91 36.82 19.05
CA THR A 467 -13.24 37.79 20.07
C THR A 467 -14.35 38.76 19.59
N PRO A 468 -15.04 39.47 20.47
CA PRO A 468 -16.04 40.47 20.06
C PRO A 468 -15.50 41.55 19.09
N GLU A 469 -14.21 41.90 19.22
CA GLU A 469 -13.54 42.82 18.29
C GLU A 469 -13.45 42.20 16.88
N MET A 470 -13.09 40.93 16.79
CA MET A 470 -12.96 40.20 15.50
C MET A 470 -14.31 40.02 14.80
N LEU A 471 -15.40 39.92 15.57
CA LEU A 471 -16.76 39.74 15.08
C LEU A 471 -17.49 41.07 14.78
N SER A 472 -16.90 42.20 15.15
CA SER A 472 -17.55 43.52 14.99
C SER A 472 -17.74 43.85 13.50
N GLY A 473 -18.97 44.22 13.13
CA GLY A 473 -19.33 44.60 11.78
C GLY A 473 -19.55 43.43 10.82
N LEU A 474 -19.56 42.19 11.31
CA LEU A 474 -19.95 41.01 10.55
C LEU A 474 -21.46 40.76 10.65
N ASP A 475 -22.06 40.33 9.56
CA ASP A 475 -23.47 39.91 9.46
C ASP A 475 -23.63 38.40 9.57
N ALA A 476 -22.58 37.63 9.33
CA ALA A 476 -22.55 36.17 9.45
C ALA A 476 -21.12 35.63 9.56
N LEU A 477 -20.98 34.41 10.09
CA LEU A 477 -19.77 33.62 9.99
C LEU A 477 -19.97 32.43 9.02
N VAL A 478 -18.94 32.13 8.27
CA VAL A 478 -18.89 30.94 7.34
C VAL A 478 -17.70 30.11 7.72
N PHE A 479 -17.90 28.79 7.84
CA PHE A 479 -16.85 27.80 8.10
C PHE A 479 -16.69 26.90 6.87
N ASP A 480 -15.48 26.83 6.34
CA ASP A 480 -15.16 26.02 5.16
C ASP A 480 -13.73 25.46 5.28
N ILE A 481 -13.58 24.29 5.91
CA ILE A 481 -12.32 23.60 6.16
C ILE A 481 -12.55 22.09 5.99
N GLN A 482 -11.64 21.38 5.30
CA GLN A 482 -11.62 19.94 5.25
C GLN A 482 -11.08 19.36 6.57
N ASP A 483 -11.94 18.67 7.30
CA ASP A 483 -11.58 17.85 8.46
C ASP A 483 -11.13 16.44 8.01
N ILE A 484 -10.52 15.67 8.94
CA ILE A 484 -10.07 14.29 8.66
C ILE A 484 -10.86 13.21 9.42
N GLY A 485 -11.91 13.55 10.15
CA GLY A 485 -12.79 12.60 10.85
C GLY A 485 -12.25 12.07 12.17
N VAL A 486 -11.36 12.82 12.84
CA VAL A 486 -10.65 12.38 14.04
C VAL A 486 -10.73 13.43 15.15
N ARG A 487 -11.29 13.07 16.32
CA ARG A 487 -11.57 13.92 17.47
C ARG A 487 -10.48 14.93 17.84
N PHE A 488 -9.21 14.52 17.81
CA PHE A 488 -8.11 15.38 18.21
C PHE A 488 -7.51 16.18 17.05
N TYR A 489 -8.15 16.14 15.87
CA TYR A 489 -7.83 17.04 14.78
C TYR A 489 -8.55 18.37 15.03
N THR A 490 -7.80 19.42 15.36
CA THR A 490 -8.27 20.62 16.06
C THR A 490 -9.27 21.49 15.31
N TYR A 491 -9.54 21.18 14.04
CA TYR A 491 -10.54 21.92 13.25
C TYR A 491 -11.96 21.76 13.78
N GLU A 492 -12.29 20.59 14.38
CA GLU A 492 -13.55 20.38 15.09
C GLU A 492 -13.69 21.30 16.30
N SER A 493 -12.60 21.50 17.04
CA SER A 493 -12.57 22.41 18.18
C SER A 493 -12.66 23.88 17.75
N THR A 494 -12.01 24.23 16.66
CA THR A 494 -12.14 25.57 16.05
C THR A 494 -13.58 25.85 15.63
N LEU A 495 -14.26 24.85 15.00
CA LEU A 495 -15.68 24.92 14.66
C LEU A 495 -16.53 25.20 15.91
N LEU A 496 -16.43 24.33 16.93
CA LEU A 496 -17.24 24.47 18.16
C LEU A 496 -17.03 25.82 18.84
N TYR A 497 -15.77 26.23 18.98
CA TYR A 497 -15.45 27.51 19.65
C TYR A 497 -15.97 28.71 18.86
N ALA A 498 -15.92 28.69 17.54
CA ALA A 498 -16.47 29.73 16.71
C ALA A 498 -18.01 29.76 16.77
N MET A 499 -18.68 28.61 16.81
CA MET A 499 -20.13 28.51 16.99
C MET A 499 -20.58 29.07 18.34
N GLU A 500 -19.86 28.79 19.43
CA GLU A 500 -20.17 29.31 20.76
C GLU A 500 -20.07 30.85 20.78
N GLU A 501 -19.07 31.42 20.12
CA GLU A 501 -18.93 32.91 20.08
C GLU A 501 -19.95 33.55 19.11
N ALA A 502 -20.27 32.89 17.98
CA ALA A 502 -21.33 33.32 17.08
C ALA A 502 -22.72 33.36 17.78
N ALA A 503 -23.02 32.32 18.56
CA ALA A 503 -24.26 32.27 19.36
C ALA A 503 -24.37 33.44 20.36
N LYS A 504 -23.27 33.76 21.08
CA LYS A 504 -23.21 34.91 21.97
C LYS A 504 -23.40 36.24 21.24
N ALA A 505 -22.82 36.34 20.05
CA ALA A 505 -22.92 37.54 19.19
C ALA A 505 -24.23 37.59 18.40
N LYS A 506 -25.05 36.54 18.44
CA LYS A 506 -26.28 36.36 17.65
C LYS A 506 -26.05 36.48 16.15
N LEU A 507 -24.91 35.99 15.67
CA LEU A 507 -24.55 35.92 14.26
C LEU A 507 -25.01 34.59 13.65
N PRO A 508 -25.68 34.59 12.50
CA PRO A 508 -25.90 33.39 11.71
C PRO A 508 -24.57 32.72 11.39
N PHE A 509 -24.57 31.35 11.41
CA PHE A 509 -23.38 30.57 11.19
C PHE A 509 -23.61 29.56 10.04
N TYR A 510 -22.81 29.66 8.99
CA TYR A 510 -22.88 28.78 7.84
C TYR A 510 -21.72 27.81 7.87
N VAL A 511 -22.01 26.50 7.71
CA VAL A 511 -21.01 25.46 7.52
C VAL A 511 -21.12 24.93 6.11
N LEU A 512 -20.06 25.12 5.32
CA LEU A 512 -19.94 24.51 3.99
C LEU A 512 -19.40 23.11 4.17
N ASP A 513 -20.30 22.12 4.11
CA ASP A 513 -19.94 20.76 4.50
C ASP A 513 -18.98 20.11 3.51
N ARG A 514 -18.14 19.22 4.02
CA ARG A 514 -17.13 18.48 3.28
C ARG A 514 -17.16 16.99 3.65
N PRO A 515 -16.81 16.06 2.73
CA PRO A 515 -16.84 14.65 3.03
C PRO A 515 -15.89 14.28 4.16
N ASN A 516 -16.28 13.29 4.97
CA ASN A 516 -15.33 12.68 5.90
C ASN A 516 -14.38 11.78 5.10
N PRO A 517 -13.07 12.06 5.05
CA PRO A 517 -12.16 11.39 4.12
C PRO A 517 -11.93 9.91 4.45
N ILE A 518 -12.10 9.51 5.70
CA ILE A 518 -11.94 8.13 6.16
C ILE A 518 -13.29 7.43 6.38
N THR A 519 -14.30 7.78 5.59
CA THR A 519 -15.70 7.34 5.58
C THR A 519 -16.54 7.79 6.78
N GLY A 520 -17.86 7.83 6.58
CA GLY A 520 -18.83 8.07 7.64
C GLY A 520 -19.34 6.80 8.33
N LEU A 521 -18.91 5.60 7.89
CA LEU A 521 -19.41 4.33 8.43
C LEU A 521 -18.80 3.99 9.80
N HIS A 522 -17.50 4.14 9.93
CA HIS A 522 -16.75 3.62 11.07
C HIS A 522 -16.76 4.59 12.25
N VAL A 523 -17.08 4.05 13.42
CA VAL A 523 -16.97 4.74 14.73
C VAL A 523 -16.14 3.86 15.63
N GLU A 524 -15.02 4.36 16.13
CA GLU A 524 -14.07 3.54 16.86
C GLU A 524 -13.15 4.35 17.78
N GLY A 525 -12.46 3.64 18.65
CA GLY A 525 -11.52 4.21 19.60
C GLY A 525 -12.19 4.72 20.89
N PRO A 526 -11.41 5.10 21.90
CA PRO A 526 -11.94 5.52 23.17
C PRO A 526 -12.77 6.81 23.08
N MET A 527 -13.91 6.82 23.78
CA MET A 527 -14.67 8.03 24.06
C MET A 527 -13.83 8.98 24.91
N LEU A 528 -13.92 10.29 24.62
CA LEU A 528 -13.34 11.30 25.47
C LEU A 528 -14.13 11.40 26.79
N ASP A 529 -13.44 11.27 27.91
CA ASP A 529 -14.06 11.52 29.22
C ASP A 529 -14.44 13.00 29.37
N ALA A 530 -15.63 13.27 29.95
CA ALA A 530 -16.14 14.63 30.08
C ALA A 530 -15.26 15.58 30.92
N ASP A 531 -14.42 15.03 31.80
CA ASP A 531 -13.45 15.77 32.62
C ASP A 531 -12.10 16.02 31.91
N LYS A 532 -11.95 15.59 30.65
CA LYS A 532 -10.72 15.67 29.84
C LYS A 532 -10.83 16.64 28.66
N LEU A 533 -11.89 17.46 28.63
CA LEU A 533 -12.09 18.41 27.54
C LEU A 533 -10.89 19.38 27.41
N SER A 534 -10.46 19.57 26.18
CA SER A 534 -9.32 20.43 25.82
C SER A 534 -9.45 20.91 24.38
N PHE A 535 -8.46 21.63 23.85
CA PHE A 535 -8.46 22.00 22.43
C PHE A 535 -8.26 20.79 21.50
N THR A 536 -7.62 19.71 21.95
CA THR A 536 -7.52 18.43 21.23
C THR A 536 -8.69 17.49 21.48
N GLY A 537 -9.83 18.02 21.93
CA GLY A 537 -11.06 17.28 22.20
C GLY A 537 -12.04 18.17 22.97
N SER A 538 -12.78 18.98 22.24
CA SER A 538 -13.67 19.98 22.81
C SER A 538 -15.07 19.47 23.15
N TYR A 539 -15.38 18.24 22.73
CA TYR A 539 -16.64 17.55 22.99
C TYR A 539 -16.40 16.05 23.22
N PRO A 540 -17.24 15.34 24.02
CA PRO A 540 -17.13 13.89 24.23
C PRO A 540 -17.41 13.09 22.97
N LEU A 541 -16.43 12.95 22.10
CA LEU A 541 -16.44 12.17 20.87
C LEU A 541 -15.54 10.93 21.01
N PRO A 542 -15.80 9.84 20.26
CA PRO A 542 -14.82 8.78 20.06
C PRO A 542 -13.66 9.28 19.20
N VAL A 543 -12.56 8.56 19.15
CA VAL A 543 -11.39 8.94 18.36
C VAL A 543 -11.76 9.10 16.88
N ARG A 544 -12.45 8.13 16.30
CA ARG A 544 -13.00 8.19 14.94
C ARG A 544 -14.51 8.24 15.04
N HIS A 545 -15.11 9.38 14.71
CA HIS A 545 -16.53 9.64 14.99
C HIS A 545 -17.47 9.35 13.82
N GLY A 546 -16.94 9.21 12.58
CA GLY A 546 -17.71 8.87 11.39
C GLY A 546 -18.76 9.93 11.01
N MET A 547 -18.50 11.20 11.25
CA MET A 547 -19.39 12.33 10.94
C MET A 547 -18.68 13.32 10.02
N THR A 548 -19.43 14.07 9.21
CA THR A 548 -18.91 15.25 8.51
C THR A 548 -18.84 16.44 9.44
N ILE A 549 -18.15 17.50 9.01
CA ILE A 549 -18.04 18.74 9.80
C ILE A 549 -19.40 19.43 9.98
N GLY A 550 -20.29 19.34 8.98
CA GLY A 550 -21.66 19.84 9.05
C GLY A 550 -22.53 19.04 10.03
N GLU A 551 -22.37 17.71 10.06
CA GLU A 551 -23.05 16.84 11.03
C GLU A 551 -22.58 17.12 12.46
N LEU A 552 -21.26 17.35 12.68
CA LEU A 552 -20.72 17.78 13.97
C LEU A 552 -21.28 19.13 14.40
N ALA A 553 -21.41 20.07 13.48
CA ALA A 553 -22.01 21.38 13.79
C ALA A 553 -23.45 21.25 14.30
N LYS A 554 -24.28 20.38 13.64
CA LYS A 554 -25.65 20.08 14.10
C LYS A 554 -25.65 19.43 15.49
N LEU A 555 -24.74 18.47 15.73
CA LEU A 555 -24.59 17.80 17.03
C LEU A 555 -24.20 18.84 18.11
N PHE A 556 -23.21 19.67 17.87
CA PHE A 556 -22.77 20.68 18.83
C PHE A 556 -23.88 21.71 19.15
N ASN A 557 -24.58 22.19 18.12
CA ASN A 557 -25.69 23.12 18.32
C ASN A 557 -26.80 22.53 19.19
N GLY A 558 -27.18 21.27 18.91
CA GLY A 558 -28.24 20.57 19.63
C GLY A 558 -27.85 20.16 21.05
N GLU A 559 -26.76 19.44 21.21
CA GLU A 559 -26.40 18.84 22.50
C GLU A 559 -25.84 19.88 23.51
N LYS A 560 -25.24 20.97 23.03
CA LYS A 560 -24.81 22.09 23.89
C LYS A 560 -25.88 23.17 24.05
N ASN A 561 -27.05 23.00 23.41
CA ASN A 561 -28.15 23.99 23.45
C ASN A 561 -27.68 25.41 23.10
N LEU A 562 -26.87 25.54 22.04
CA LEU A 562 -26.31 26.85 21.67
C LEU A 562 -27.39 27.83 21.16
N ASN A 563 -28.50 27.31 20.67
CA ASN A 563 -29.57 28.08 20.02
C ASN A 563 -29.02 28.98 18.90
N LEU A 564 -27.99 28.52 18.22
CA LEU A 564 -27.34 29.19 17.11
C LEU A 564 -28.23 29.12 15.85
N ASP A 565 -28.33 30.22 15.12
CA ASP A 565 -28.91 30.27 13.78
C ASP A 565 -27.92 29.57 12.80
N LEU A 566 -28.00 28.24 12.75
CA LEU A 566 -27.05 27.35 12.04
C LEU A 566 -27.61 26.94 10.69
N HIS A 567 -26.83 27.17 9.64
CA HIS A 567 -27.11 26.77 8.27
C HIS A 567 -25.99 25.81 7.79
N VAL A 568 -26.29 24.54 7.61
CA VAL A 568 -25.37 23.59 6.98
C VAL A 568 -25.69 23.54 5.50
N VAL A 569 -24.73 23.92 4.66
CA VAL A 569 -24.81 23.74 3.21
C VAL A 569 -24.34 22.34 2.91
N GLU A 570 -25.29 21.46 2.64
CA GLU A 570 -25.07 20.02 2.52
C GLU A 570 -24.30 19.64 1.25
N LEU A 571 -23.53 18.55 1.31
CA LEU A 571 -22.91 17.92 0.16
C LEU A 571 -23.98 17.38 -0.80
N THR A 572 -23.66 17.28 -2.07
CA THR A 572 -24.43 16.48 -3.00
C THR A 572 -23.56 15.40 -3.64
N GLY A 573 -24.14 14.22 -3.90
CA GLY A 573 -23.47 13.12 -4.56
C GLY A 573 -22.54 12.28 -3.69
N TRP A 574 -22.27 12.64 -2.44
CA TRP A 574 -21.48 11.85 -1.51
C TRP A 574 -22.33 10.83 -0.74
N LYS A 575 -21.78 9.62 -0.59
CA LYS A 575 -22.35 8.56 0.23
C LYS A 575 -21.46 8.28 1.43
N ARG A 576 -22.07 7.92 2.55
CA ARG A 576 -21.39 7.69 3.83
C ARG A 576 -20.29 6.62 3.79
N GLU A 577 -20.46 5.58 2.94
CA GLU A 577 -19.47 4.52 2.75
C GLU A 577 -18.26 4.95 1.90
N GLU A 578 -18.32 6.09 1.23
CA GLU A 578 -17.26 6.49 0.30
C GLU A 578 -16.02 7.02 1.02
N TRP A 579 -14.87 6.53 0.58
CA TRP A 579 -13.57 7.09 0.90
C TRP A 579 -13.32 8.35 0.06
N PHE A 580 -12.42 9.23 0.53
CA PHE A 580 -12.17 10.51 -0.16
C PHE A 580 -11.79 10.33 -1.64
N ASP A 581 -11.01 9.33 -1.98
CA ASP A 581 -10.58 9.06 -3.37
C ASP A 581 -11.73 8.65 -4.31
N ALA A 582 -12.85 8.18 -3.77
CA ALA A 582 -14.07 7.93 -4.54
C ALA A 582 -14.82 9.20 -4.91
N THR A 583 -14.64 10.29 -4.17
CA THR A 583 -15.34 11.57 -4.38
C THR A 583 -14.87 12.34 -5.62
N ARG A 584 -13.70 12.04 -6.14
CA ARG A 584 -13.00 12.77 -7.22
C ARG A 584 -12.64 14.23 -6.88
N LEU A 585 -12.81 14.65 -5.65
CA LEU A 585 -12.34 15.96 -5.17
C LEU A 585 -10.79 15.98 -5.12
N PRO A 586 -10.16 17.12 -5.37
CA PRO A 586 -8.72 17.23 -5.22
C PRO A 586 -8.32 17.04 -3.76
N TRP A 587 -7.32 16.17 -3.50
CA TRP A 587 -6.71 16.09 -2.18
C TRP A 587 -5.84 17.33 -1.97
N ILE A 588 -6.17 18.11 -0.95
CA ILE A 588 -5.34 19.21 -0.48
C ILE A 588 -4.89 18.85 0.93
N ASP A 589 -3.59 18.78 1.16
CA ASP A 589 -3.02 18.39 2.44
C ASP A 589 -3.63 19.18 3.60
N PRO A 590 -4.43 18.54 4.49
CA PRO A 590 -5.10 19.27 5.57
C PRO A 590 -4.11 19.88 6.59
N SER A 591 -2.93 19.27 6.71
CA SER A 591 -1.83 19.77 7.56
C SER A 591 -0.49 19.27 7.01
N PRO A 592 0.66 19.80 7.47
CA PRO A 592 1.98 19.41 6.98
C PRO A 592 2.32 17.91 7.13
N ASN A 593 1.62 17.22 8.03
CA ASN A 593 1.85 15.80 8.34
C ASN A 593 0.69 14.88 7.92
N ILE A 594 -0.31 15.38 7.18
CA ILE A 594 -1.39 14.59 6.56
C ILE A 594 -1.41 14.91 5.07
N ARG A 595 -0.66 14.16 4.27
CA ARG A 595 -0.39 14.45 2.86
C ARG A 595 -1.07 13.46 1.90
N ASN A 596 -1.68 12.43 2.45
CA ASN A 596 -2.42 11.44 1.67
C ASN A 596 -3.48 10.73 2.54
N LEU A 597 -4.34 9.97 1.89
CA LEU A 597 -5.43 9.26 2.54
C LEU A 597 -4.96 8.17 3.52
N ASN A 598 -3.80 7.51 3.28
CA ASN A 598 -3.28 6.50 4.20
C ASN A 598 -2.80 7.13 5.52
N GLU A 599 -2.16 8.29 5.45
CA GLU A 599 -1.78 9.07 6.64
C GLU A 599 -3.02 9.47 7.44
N ALA A 600 -4.09 9.95 6.78
CA ALA A 600 -5.36 10.27 7.43
C ALA A 600 -6.03 9.04 8.07
N LEU A 601 -5.98 7.87 7.39
CA LEU A 601 -6.54 6.63 7.91
C LEU A 601 -5.78 6.09 9.13
N LEU A 602 -4.45 6.15 9.12
CA LEU A 602 -3.63 5.64 10.23
C LEU A 602 -3.54 6.62 11.41
N TYR A 603 -3.82 7.89 11.18
CA TYR A 603 -3.77 8.94 12.20
C TYR A 603 -4.58 8.64 13.46
N PRO A 604 -5.84 8.12 13.41
CA PRO A 604 -6.61 7.77 14.61
C PRO A 604 -5.90 6.82 15.57
N GLY A 605 -5.01 5.99 15.05
CA GLY A 605 -4.25 5.01 15.83
C GLY A 605 -2.89 5.54 16.28
N LEU A 606 -2.06 5.99 15.34
CA LEU A 606 -0.69 6.35 15.64
C LEU A 606 -0.58 7.67 16.41
N ALA A 607 -1.50 8.60 16.17
CA ALA A 607 -1.52 9.86 16.91
C ALA A 607 -1.95 9.70 18.39
N LEU A 608 -2.54 8.57 18.79
CA LEU A 608 -2.70 8.26 20.22
C LEU A 608 -1.36 8.26 20.99
N LEU A 609 -0.26 8.10 20.26
CA LEU A 609 1.11 8.06 20.78
C LEU A 609 1.97 9.26 20.30
N GLU A 610 1.38 10.30 19.73
CA GLU A 610 2.12 11.37 19.06
C GLU A 610 2.97 12.22 20.02
N TYR A 611 2.50 12.47 21.23
CA TYR A 611 3.20 13.34 22.18
C TYR A 611 4.33 12.59 22.89
N SER A 612 5.47 12.49 22.21
CA SER A 612 6.66 11.87 22.76
C SER A 612 7.94 12.55 22.30
N ALA A 613 8.92 12.65 23.21
CA ALA A 613 10.27 13.08 22.91
C ALA A 613 11.23 11.91 22.67
N ASN A 614 10.85 10.66 22.99
CA ASN A 614 11.73 9.51 22.99
C ASN A 614 11.35 8.41 21.98
N TYR A 615 10.38 8.66 21.13
CA TYR A 615 10.07 7.93 19.90
C TYR A 615 9.47 8.86 18.86
N SER A 616 9.48 8.46 17.62
CA SER A 616 8.89 9.19 16.48
C SER A 616 7.73 8.39 15.91
N VAL A 617 6.61 9.03 15.61
CA VAL A 617 5.49 8.48 14.84
C VAL A 617 5.62 8.82 13.34
N GLY A 618 6.85 8.96 12.85
CA GLY A 618 7.13 9.25 11.45
C GLY A 618 7.13 10.73 11.07
N ARG A 619 6.80 11.66 11.95
CA ARG A 619 6.86 13.12 11.66
C ARG A 619 8.28 13.51 11.25
N GLY A 620 8.38 14.41 10.27
CA GLY A 620 9.66 14.81 9.69
C GLY A 620 10.26 13.80 8.70
N THR A 621 9.46 12.83 8.24
CA THR A 621 9.81 11.89 7.17
C THR A 621 8.80 11.96 6.02
N ASP A 622 9.00 11.16 4.97
CA ASP A 622 8.04 11.02 3.88
C ASP A 622 6.80 10.18 4.24
N ALA A 623 6.70 9.72 5.49
CA ALA A 623 5.68 8.80 5.94
C ALA A 623 5.21 9.08 7.39
N PRO A 624 4.75 10.30 7.70
CA PRO A 624 4.18 10.59 9.00
C PRO A 624 2.95 9.70 9.25
N PHE A 625 2.84 9.21 10.49
CA PHE A 625 1.78 8.29 10.94
C PHE A 625 1.69 6.94 10.20
N GLU A 626 2.58 6.68 9.23
CA GLU A 626 2.68 5.36 8.61
C GLU A 626 3.84 4.52 9.19
N GLN A 627 4.55 5.04 10.17
CA GLN A 627 5.67 4.35 10.82
C GLN A 627 5.90 4.87 12.24
N ILE A 628 6.53 4.03 13.07
CA ILE A 628 6.99 4.39 14.42
C ILE A 628 8.43 3.91 14.58
N GLY A 629 9.24 4.65 15.32
CA GLY A 629 10.63 4.25 15.60
C GLY A 629 11.27 4.99 16.77
N ALA A 630 12.35 4.41 17.28
CA ALA A 630 13.20 4.98 18.34
C ALA A 630 14.59 4.33 18.36
N ASP A 631 15.51 4.88 19.12
CA ASP A 631 16.84 4.28 19.31
C ASP A 631 16.85 3.07 20.26
N TRP A 632 15.72 2.81 20.92
CA TRP A 632 15.52 1.65 21.80
C TRP A 632 14.53 0.63 21.22
N ILE A 633 13.88 0.91 20.09
CA ILE A 633 13.00 -0.05 19.37
C ILE A 633 13.89 -0.96 18.52
N ARG A 634 13.61 -2.26 18.58
CA ARG A 634 14.06 -3.25 17.61
C ARG A 634 12.92 -3.50 16.63
N GLY A 635 13.03 -2.99 15.42
CA GLY A 635 11.96 -3.01 14.45
C GLY A 635 11.43 -4.42 14.16
N ARG A 636 12.31 -5.41 14.11
CA ARG A 636 11.95 -6.82 13.89
C ARG A 636 11.06 -7.36 15.01
N ASP A 637 11.50 -7.20 16.26
CA ASP A 637 10.77 -7.75 17.41
C ASP A 637 9.36 -7.16 17.52
N LEU A 638 9.25 -5.84 17.26
CA LEU A 638 7.95 -5.16 17.27
C LEU A 638 7.08 -5.58 16.08
N ALA A 639 7.64 -5.73 14.88
CA ALA A 639 6.89 -6.17 13.71
C ALA A 639 6.38 -7.61 13.87
N GLU A 640 7.19 -8.52 14.41
CA GLU A 640 6.80 -9.90 14.73
C GLU A 640 5.68 -9.91 15.76
N TRP A 641 5.83 -9.18 16.86
CA TRP A 641 4.82 -9.09 17.92
C TRP A 641 3.46 -8.58 17.40
N LEU A 642 3.46 -7.55 16.55
CA LEU A 642 2.25 -7.00 15.93
C LEU A 642 1.64 -7.99 14.91
N SER A 643 2.47 -8.69 14.13
CA SER A 643 2.02 -9.69 13.15
C SER A 643 1.33 -10.88 13.83
N GLU A 644 1.81 -11.32 15.00
CA GLU A 644 1.19 -12.39 15.80
C GLU A 644 -0.22 -12.04 16.30
N ARG A 645 -0.55 -10.76 16.40
CA ARG A 645 -1.89 -10.29 16.77
C ARG A 645 -2.94 -10.49 15.67
N GLY A 646 -2.52 -10.70 14.43
CA GLY A 646 -3.43 -10.94 13.33
C GLY A 646 -4.34 -9.75 13.03
N ILE A 647 -3.87 -8.51 13.23
CA ILE A 647 -4.65 -7.28 13.02
C ILE A 647 -5.06 -7.22 11.54
N PRO A 648 -6.36 -7.21 11.22
CA PRO A 648 -6.81 -7.28 9.85
C PRO A 648 -6.54 -5.97 9.10
N GLY A 649 -6.27 -6.07 7.80
CA GLY A 649 -6.14 -4.90 6.91
C GLY A 649 -4.81 -4.15 7.00
N VAL A 650 -3.81 -4.64 7.75
CA VAL A 650 -2.49 -4.02 7.85
C VAL A 650 -1.38 -5.07 7.93
N ARG A 651 -0.19 -4.72 7.44
CA ARG A 651 1.06 -5.50 7.60
C ARG A 651 2.14 -4.63 8.21
N PHE A 652 3.11 -5.27 8.87
CA PHE A 652 4.15 -4.62 9.66
C PHE A 652 5.52 -4.98 9.12
N TYR A 653 6.33 -3.94 8.83
CA TYR A 653 7.64 -4.11 8.25
C TYR A 653 8.71 -3.43 9.10
N PRO A 654 9.75 -4.15 9.52
CA PRO A 654 10.88 -3.50 10.19
C PRO A 654 11.60 -2.58 9.21
N LEU A 655 11.99 -1.39 9.69
CA LEU A 655 12.75 -0.43 8.88
C LEU A 655 13.70 0.40 9.74
N ARG A 656 14.62 1.10 9.07
CA ARG A 656 15.36 2.25 9.62
C ARG A 656 14.98 3.51 8.85
N PHE A 657 14.86 4.61 9.56
CA PHE A 657 14.59 5.91 8.96
C PHE A 657 15.26 7.03 9.76
N THR A 658 15.43 8.18 9.11
CA THR A 658 16.07 9.36 9.69
C THR A 658 15.11 10.54 9.52
N PRO A 659 14.41 10.96 10.58
CA PRO A 659 13.57 12.17 10.51
C PRO A 659 14.41 13.41 10.19
N ALA A 660 13.94 14.27 9.29
CA ALA A 660 14.57 15.54 8.99
C ALA A 660 14.22 16.63 10.02
N SER A 661 13.10 16.45 10.75
CA SER A 661 12.64 17.34 11.79
C SER A 661 11.93 16.56 12.91
N SER A 662 11.42 17.24 13.96
CA SER A 662 10.72 16.61 15.08
C SER A 662 11.63 15.69 15.94
N SER A 663 11.06 14.70 16.61
CA SER A 663 11.82 13.75 17.45
C SER A 663 12.84 12.98 16.62
N PHE A 664 14.07 12.86 17.11
CA PHE A 664 15.19 12.19 16.42
C PHE A 664 15.66 12.86 15.12
N SER A 665 15.41 14.17 14.92
CA SER A 665 15.91 14.89 13.74
C SER A 665 17.39 14.60 13.47
N GLY A 666 17.72 14.20 12.24
CA GLY A 666 19.09 13.87 11.81
C GLY A 666 19.67 12.57 12.36
N LYS A 667 18.92 11.81 13.19
CA LYS A 667 19.39 10.55 13.79
C LYS A 667 18.67 9.37 13.15
N THR A 668 19.41 8.38 12.68
CA THR A 668 18.85 7.13 12.18
C THR A 668 18.35 6.28 13.35
N ILE A 669 17.09 5.86 13.28
CA ILE A 669 16.41 5.03 14.29
C ILE A 669 15.79 3.79 13.63
N GLU A 670 15.58 2.74 14.43
CA GLU A 670 14.84 1.54 14.02
C GLU A 670 13.36 1.67 14.37
N GLY A 671 12.53 0.99 13.59
CA GLY A 671 11.10 1.00 13.81
C GLY A 671 10.33 0.04 12.94
N VAL A 672 9.03 0.30 12.83
CA VAL A 672 8.08 -0.48 12.05
C VAL A 672 7.30 0.43 11.12
N ARG A 673 7.17 0.04 9.84
CA ARG A 673 6.26 0.60 8.86
C ARG A 673 4.93 -0.13 8.92
N PHE A 674 3.85 0.64 8.84
CA PHE A 674 2.48 0.14 8.73
C PHE A 674 2.03 0.24 7.27
N VAL A 675 1.68 -0.88 6.66
CA VAL A 675 1.23 -0.92 5.28
C VAL A 675 -0.21 -1.40 5.26
N VAL A 676 -1.11 -0.50 4.90
CA VAL A 676 -2.54 -0.81 4.77
C VAL A 676 -2.75 -1.76 3.60
N THR A 677 -3.35 -2.92 3.85
CA THR A 677 -3.66 -3.94 2.84
C THR A 677 -5.14 -3.96 2.49
N ASN A 678 -5.98 -3.58 3.44
CA ASN A 678 -7.41 -3.45 3.21
C ASN A 678 -7.97 -2.42 4.22
N ARG A 679 -8.29 -1.24 3.71
CA ARG A 679 -8.77 -0.11 4.51
C ARG A 679 -10.19 -0.32 5.07
N ASP A 680 -11.00 -1.18 4.41
CA ASP A 680 -12.41 -1.37 4.79
C ASP A 680 -12.55 -2.24 6.06
N ILE A 681 -11.54 -3.06 6.36
CA ILE A 681 -11.55 -3.93 7.54
C ILE A 681 -10.53 -3.51 8.61
N LEU A 682 -9.69 -2.51 8.33
CA LEU A 682 -8.72 -1.99 9.28
C LEU A 682 -9.41 -1.09 10.32
N SER A 683 -9.21 -1.40 11.60
CA SER A 683 -9.49 -0.48 12.71
C SER A 683 -8.20 0.24 13.13
N PRO A 684 -7.95 1.46 12.67
CA PRO A 684 -6.72 2.18 13.03
C PRO A 684 -6.65 2.52 14.53
N SER A 685 -7.78 2.77 15.19
CA SER A 685 -7.78 3.02 16.63
C SER A 685 -7.38 1.78 17.42
N GLN A 686 -7.85 0.58 17.02
CA GLN A 686 -7.43 -0.68 17.62
C GLN A 686 -5.95 -0.95 17.36
N LEU A 687 -5.48 -0.71 16.12
CA LEU A 687 -4.06 -0.80 15.77
C LEU A 687 -3.19 0.06 16.71
N GLY A 688 -3.60 1.29 17.00
CA GLY A 688 -2.88 2.18 17.93
C GLY A 688 -2.81 1.63 19.36
N LEU A 689 -3.90 1.02 19.85
CA LEU A 689 -3.95 0.37 21.16
C LEU A 689 -3.08 -0.89 21.22
N ASP A 690 -3.10 -1.72 20.19
CA ASP A 690 -2.23 -2.89 20.07
C ASP A 690 -0.76 -2.49 19.99
N LEU A 691 -0.44 -1.45 19.22
CA LEU A 691 0.90 -0.88 19.17
C LEU A 691 1.37 -0.41 20.56
N ALA A 692 0.51 0.31 21.30
CA ALA A 692 0.80 0.75 22.65
C ALA A 692 1.07 -0.43 23.59
N ALA A 693 0.26 -1.49 23.50
CA ALA A 693 0.44 -2.72 24.27
C ALA A 693 1.76 -3.43 23.90
N GLY A 694 2.12 -3.51 22.63
CA GLY A 694 3.36 -4.08 22.14
C GLY A 694 4.60 -3.33 22.63
N LEU A 695 4.59 -2.01 22.50
CA LEU A 695 5.68 -1.16 22.99
C LEU A 695 5.87 -1.32 24.50
N ARG A 696 4.79 -1.42 25.25
CA ARG A 696 4.87 -1.67 26.69
C ARG A 696 5.42 -3.07 27.02
N ALA A 697 4.98 -4.10 26.32
CA ALA A 697 5.38 -5.49 26.56
C ALA A 697 6.87 -5.71 26.25
N LEU A 698 7.32 -5.20 25.10
CA LEU A 698 8.70 -5.40 24.62
C LEU A 698 9.69 -4.44 25.28
N TYR A 699 9.26 -3.22 25.63
CA TYR A 699 10.12 -2.15 26.11
C TYR A 699 9.57 -1.51 27.41
N PRO A 700 9.47 -2.26 28.51
CA PRO A 700 8.88 -1.77 29.74
C PRO A 700 9.61 -0.52 30.26
N GLY A 701 8.83 0.48 30.68
CA GLY A 701 9.33 1.75 31.22
C GLY A 701 9.79 2.78 30.18
N LYS A 702 9.71 2.48 28.88
CA LYS A 702 10.09 3.43 27.83
C LYS A 702 8.98 4.43 27.48
N ILE A 703 7.72 4.09 27.72
CA ILE A 703 6.57 4.96 27.42
C ILE A 703 6.11 5.68 28.66
N VAL A 704 5.98 7.00 28.55
CA VAL A 704 5.35 7.86 29.56
C VAL A 704 3.92 8.13 29.10
N TRP A 705 2.98 7.31 29.55
CA TRP A 705 1.57 7.36 29.09
C TRP A 705 0.93 8.73 29.33
N GLU A 706 1.28 9.39 30.42
CA GLU A 706 0.69 10.67 30.82
C GLU A 706 0.93 11.80 29.78
N THR A 707 1.96 11.71 28.95
CA THR A 707 2.21 12.69 27.87
C THR A 707 1.12 12.66 26.81
N ASN A 708 0.51 11.47 26.59
CA ASN A 708 -0.55 11.27 25.59
C ASN A 708 -1.98 11.31 26.16
N ARG A 709 -2.13 11.76 27.41
CA ARG A 709 -3.44 11.74 28.10
C ARG A 709 -4.55 12.50 27.38
N SER A 710 -4.22 13.61 26.73
CA SER A 710 -5.20 14.44 26.01
C SER A 710 -5.64 13.78 24.69
N LEU A 711 -4.75 13.06 24.02
CA LEU A 711 -5.05 12.34 22.77
C LEU A 711 -5.85 11.07 23.06
N ILE A 712 -5.42 10.26 24.03
CA ILE A 712 -6.16 9.08 24.47
C ILE A 712 -7.51 9.51 25.07
N GLY A 713 -7.52 10.51 25.94
CA GLY A 713 -8.70 11.15 26.49
C GLY A 713 -9.62 10.27 27.34
N ASN A 714 -9.19 9.04 27.69
CA ASN A 714 -9.99 8.06 28.41
C ASN A 714 -9.23 7.45 29.57
N SER A 715 -9.74 7.66 30.78
CA SER A 715 -9.10 7.22 32.03
C SER A 715 -9.07 5.68 32.16
N GLY A 716 -10.04 4.96 31.60
CA GLY A 716 -10.08 3.50 31.57
C GLY A 716 -8.96 2.91 30.71
N VAL A 717 -8.80 3.42 29.50
CA VAL A 717 -7.71 3.04 28.58
C VAL A 717 -6.35 3.39 29.17
N MET A 718 -6.19 4.59 29.74
CA MET A 718 -4.94 5.01 30.39
C MET A 718 -4.53 4.06 31.53
N ARG A 719 -5.48 3.65 32.39
CA ARG A 719 -5.21 2.66 33.46
C ARG A 719 -4.82 1.29 32.88
N ALA A 720 -5.52 0.83 31.84
CA ALA A 720 -5.23 -0.45 31.20
C ALA A 720 -3.81 -0.45 30.64
N LEU A 721 -3.43 0.57 29.85
CA LEU A 721 -2.09 0.72 29.29
C LEU A 721 -1.01 0.80 30.40
N ALA A 722 -1.24 1.54 31.48
CA ALA A 722 -0.30 1.66 32.57
C ALA A 722 -0.11 0.34 33.33
N SER A 723 -1.18 -0.43 33.58
CA SER A 723 -1.13 -1.69 34.31
C SER A 723 -0.75 -2.91 33.44
N GLY A 724 -0.87 -2.83 32.12
CA GLY A 724 -0.71 -3.93 31.16
C GLY A 724 -1.96 -4.80 31.03
N ALA A 725 -3.09 -4.30 31.45
CA ALA A 725 -4.37 -4.89 31.10
C ALA A 725 -4.73 -4.58 29.63
N ASP A 726 -5.67 -5.32 29.09
CA ASP A 726 -6.18 -5.11 27.75
C ASP A 726 -6.91 -3.75 27.65
N PRO A 727 -6.49 -2.84 26.77
CA PRO A 727 -7.13 -1.55 26.59
C PRO A 727 -8.38 -1.58 25.71
N GLU A 728 -8.68 -2.69 25.02
CA GLU A 728 -9.78 -2.78 24.05
C GLU A 728 -11.13 -2.60 24.72
N LYS A 729 -11.39 -3.32 25.80
CA LYS A 729 -12.68 -3.25 26.50
C LYS A 729 -13.05 -1.85 27.00
N PRO A 730 -12.16 -1.10 27.69
CA PRO A 730 -12.46 0.29 28.04
C PRO A 730 -12.55 1.21 26.82
N ALA A 731 -11.86 0.93 25.71
CA ALA A 731 -11.94 1.73 24.48
C ALA A 731 -13.31 1.62 23.79
N GLN A 732 -14.01 0.50 23.94
CA GLN A 732 -15.34 0.28 23.36
C GLN A 732 -16.47 0.86 24.24
N THR A 733 -16.17 1.24 25.49
CA THR A 733 -17.19 1.76 26.41
C THR A 733 -17.77 3.08 25.92
N GLY A 734 -19.10 3.16 25.80
CA GLY A 734 -19.83 4.36 25.38
C GLY A 734 -20.04 4.51 23.87
N LEU A 735 -19.41 3.67 23.02
CA LEU A 735 -19.56 3.77 21.57
C LEU A 735 -20.99 3.53 21.09
N GLU A 736 -21.70 2.55 21.67
CA GLU A 736 -23.10 2.29 21.31
C GLU A 736 -24.02 3.48 21.66
N GLU A 737 -23.77 4.15 22.78
CA GLU A 737 -24.52 5.33 23.18
C GLU A 737 -24.24 6.50 22.22
N PHE A 738 -22.98 6.71 21.86
CA PHE A 738 -22.60 7.70 20.85
C PHE A 738 -23.21 7.36 19.48
N MET A 739 -23.22 6.12 19.05
CA MET A 739 -23.86 5.69 17.79
C MET A 739 -25.33 6.04 17.76
N ARG A 740 -26.06 5.86 18.88
CA ARG A 740 -27.48 6.27 19.00
C ARG A 740 -27.63 7.79 19.02
N LEU A 741 -26.71 8.50 19.69
CA LEU A 741 -26.72 9.95 19.74
C LEU A 741 -26.50 10.55 18.35
N ARG A 742 -25.42 10.15 17.66
CA ARG A 742 -25.05 10.70 16.34
C ARG A 742 -26.16 10.52 15.30
N GLN A 743 -26.92 9.42 15.37
CA GLN A 743 -27.99 9.12 14.42
C GLN A 743 -29.04 10.24 14.30
N LYS A 744 -29.21 11.06 15.35
CA LYS A 744 -30.10 12.21 15.32
C LYS A 744 -29.61 13.37 14.44
N TYR A 745 -28.30 13.40 14.15
CA TYR A 745 -27.61 14.51 13.53
C TYR A 745 -27.03 14.17 12.16
N LEU A 746 -27.13 12.89 11.75
CA LEU A 746 -26.67 12.48 10.42
C LEU A 746 -27.51 13.13 9.34
N ILE A 747 -26.86 13.59 8.28
CA ILE A 747 -27.45 14.23 7.10
C ILE A 747 -27.48 13.23 5.93
N TYR A 748 -26.39 12.52 5.75
CA TYR A 748 -26.16 11.62 4.62
C TYR A 748 -26.44 10.16 5.01
N GLN A 749 -26.88 9.38 4.01
CA GLN A 749 -27.17 7.94 4.14
C GLN A 749 -25.97 7.09 3.71
#